data_32f57f3c9b646154b8163f2e8ee9ff77
#
_entry.id   32f57f3c9b646154b8163f2e8ee9ff77
#
_cell.length_a   1.000
_cell.length_b   1.000
_cell.length_c   1.000
_cell.angle_alpha   90.00
_cell.angle_beta   90.00
_cell.angle_gamma   90.00
#
_symmetry.space_group_name_H-M   'P 1'
#
loop_
_entity.id
_entity.type
_entity.pdbx_description
1 polymer ?
#
loop_
_entity_poly.entity_id
_entity_poly.type
_entity_poly.pdbx_seq_one_letter_code
_entity_poly.pdbx_strand_id
1 'polypeptide(L)'
;MKKTSTVLALGFVLVTFSIAQTAPIPSKSSTPTVKPDFPSYTTVLKGYEQVISSMEKKNSLFSIYVRKKDQQMLAALPAGFESKRFFIATTVASGETYAGLQAGERYVYFKRLNKQLLIIEPNLGVRSTGDLESKASVKRLFTDRVLTSVPIVTVMPKNRPVIDMDSLLVGGASKFFGSKGAGFNSRLAQIKTAKAFPGNVELAFTAPTGNGVLKTLHYSISSIVPSKTYKPRVADQRVGYFTTSYTDLGKYTDEQKKIRYINRWHLEKADPKLKVSPVKNPIIFYIEHTTPVRYRRWVREGILMWNKAYEKIGLANAIEVYYQDAATGAHMEKDPEDARYNFVRWLNNDVGTAIGPSRVNPLTGQILDADIILTDGWIRHYWKQFNEILPEIAMEGFAPETLAWLKDHPNWDPRVRMAHPAQRGSIRAQLAALGAEAYGGHALAKADPELIGDHEFDGLHGRISQVNGFCRAADCKSLDLAAMRLELELAREEINNTKSVDNLTPKKPDVMIDGVPEQFVGPLIAELVAHEVGHTIGLRHNFKASSIYSLEKINSDEIKGKETLAGSVMDYLPINMFKGIGKKQGDYTMIGIGPYDYWAVEYGYSILKSEDELKKILSRVSDPKLQFATDEDTIGPDPFARRYDFASNPLQYAQNQMNIVRHHRGKLLDKFVKDGQSWAKARYGYQLTLSLQSRSLSMMANWIGGSHVNRDKKGDPGDRYPVSPVKAKLQREALEFVLKNTFHDEAFGLNTELLRRMGSDRWIDNLSRSMDSASWPVHDKVMGVQASTLTMILNPTTLGRVYDNEFLVDSNKDAITLPEILGKLEKAIWTEIKAPAKGDYTARKPLISSLRRNLQREYLERIVSLSMPGNLRGSSSRPLANLATQQLRSLAKRIEAAQKVEGVKLDPYTAAHLAEAGELIKKTLEAGIIYGSTKI
;
A
#
# COMPACT_ATOMS: atom_id res chain seq x y z
N MET A 1 -8.67 -63.61 -18.95
CA MET A 1 -8.93 -64.88 -18.31
C MET A 1 -9.90 -64.67 -17.16
N LYS A 2 -10.94 -65.48 -17.23
CA LYS A 2 -12.00 -65.74 -16.25
C LYS A 2 -12.84 -64.60 -15.73
N LYS A 3 -14.09 -64.59 -16.37
CA LYS A 3 -15.32 -64.03 -15.87
C LYS A 3 -15.80 -64.78 -14.61
N THR A 4 -16.43 -64.07 -13.69
CA THR A 4 -17.43 -64.71 -12.81
C THR A 4 -18.59 -63.74 -12.65
N SER A 5 -19.72 -64.17 -13.22
CA SER A 5 -21.04 -63.52 -13.08
C SER A 5 -21.70 -64.06 -11.82
N THR A 6 -22.33 -63.20 -11.04
CA THR A 6 -23.20 -63.57 -9.94
C THR A 6 -24.61 -63.00 -10.26
N VAL A 7 -25.53 -63.85 -10.42
CA VAL A 7 -26.98 -63.64 -10.65
C VAL A 7 -27.64 -63.43 -9.28
N LEU A 8 -28.37 -62.33 -9.10
CA LEU A 8 -29.24 -62.10 -7.95
C LEU A 8 -30.72 -62.38 -8.38
N ALA A 9 -31.32 -63.37 -7.74
CA ALA A 9 -32.71 -63.76 -7.96
C ALA A 9 -33.61 -62.79 -7.14
N LEU A 10 -34.62 -62.22 -7.83
CA LEU A 10 -35.79 -61.56 -7.23
C LEU A 10 -36.75 -62.60 -6.61
N GLY A 11 -37.01 -62.57 -5.33
CA GLY A 11 -38.11 -63.29 -4.66
C GLY A 11 -39.32 -62.36 -4.53
N PHE A 12 -40.39 -62.74 -5.17
CA PHE A 12 -41.73 -62.18 -4.96
C PHE A 12 -42.37 -62.80 -3.70
N VAL A 13 -42.77 -61.96 -2.76
CA VAL A 13 -43.58 -62.34 -1.60
C VAL A 13 -44.99 -61.90 -1.86
N LEU A 14 -45.89 -62.85 -2.06
CA LEU A 14 -47.34 -62.66 -2.10
C LEU A 14 -47.86 -62.52 -0.64
N VAL A 15 -48.50 -61.41 -0.35
CA VAL A 15 -49.24 -61.22 0.90
C VAL A 15 -50.71 -61.40 0.63
N THR A 16 -51.30 -62.45 1.21
CA THR A 16 -52.72 -62.72 1.22
C THR A 16 -53.44 -61.86 2.26
N PHE A 17 -54.44 -61.11 1.82
CA PHE A 17 -55.34 -60.38 2.70
C PHE A 17 -56.39 -61.33 3.31
N SER A 18 -56.44 -61.38 4.65
CA SER A 18 -57.54 -61.92 5.42
C SER A 18 -58.44 -60.80 5.89
N ILE A 19 -59.72 -60.87 5.53
CA ILE A 19 -60.78 -59.96 6.00
C ILE A 19 -61.20 -60.38 7.37
N ALA A 20 -60.97 -59.52 8.40
CA ALA A 20 -61.54 -59.74 9.73
C ALA A 20 -62.66 -58.69 10.01
N GLN A 21 -63.79 -59.19 10.47
CA GLN A 21 -65.00 -58.43 10.79
C GLN A 21 -64.79 -57.38 11.87
N THR A 22 -65.44 -56.24 11.66
CA THR A 22 -65.42 -55.08 12.55
C THR A 22 -66.35 -55.22 13.75
N ALA A 23 -65.82 -54.99 14.97
CA ALA A 23 -66.58 -54.64 16.15
C ALA A 23 -66.54 -53.11 16.35
N PRO A 24 -67.63 -52.50 16.93
CA PRO A 24 -67.67 -51.02 17.02
C PRO A 24 -66.76 -50.46 18.10
N ILE A 25 -65.92 -49.48 17.74
CA ILE A 25 -65.02 -48.72 18.61
C ILE A 25 -65.77 -47.52 19.18
N PRO A 26 -65.65 -47.24 20.48
CA PRO A 26 -66.22 -46.04 21.03
C PRO A 26 -65.39 -44.85 20.67
N SER A 27 -65.99 -43.83 20.11
CA SER A 27 -65.40 -42.56 19.75
C SER A 27 -64.92 -41.76 20.96
N LYS A 28 -63.59 -41.69 21.15
CA LYS A 28 -62.89 -40.58 21.78
C LYS A 28 -61.81 -40.12 20.83
N SER A 29 -62.09 -39.12 19.98
CA SER A 29 -61.11 -38.42 19.18
C SER A 29 -60.27 -37.56 20.09
N SER A 30 -59.16 -38.09 20.53
CA SER A 30 -58.04 -37.23 20.97
C SER A 30 -57.14 -37.03 19.76
N THR A 31 -57.32 -35.94 19.07
CA THR A 31 -56.34 -35.44 18.10
C THR A 31 -54.99 -35.41 18.81
N PRO A 32 -53.93 -36.06 18.30
CA PRO A 32 -52.62 -35.94 18.90
C PRO A 32 -52.21 -34.46 18.84
N THR A 33 -52.12 -33.82 19.98
CA THR A 33 -51.53 -32.48 20.10
C THR A 33 -50.08 -32.62 19.67
N VAL A 34 -49.82 -32.31 18.41
CA VAL A 34 -48.48 -32.18 17.89
C VAL A 34 -47.79 -31.07 18.74
N LYS A 35 -46.87 -31.46 19.58
CA LYS A 35 -46.08 -30.47 20.35
C LYS A 35 -45.48 -29.52 19.32
N PRO A 36 -45.67 -28.19 19.49
CA PRO A 36 -45.07 -27.23 18.55
C PRO A 36 -43.55 -27.38 18.54
N ASP A 37 -42.94 -27.30 17.35
CA ASP A 37 -41.51 -27.47 17.13
C ASP A 37 -40.65 -26.48 17.93
N PHE A 38 -41.24 -25.32 18.30
CA PHE A 38 -40.57 -24.23 19.04
C PHE A 38 -41.43 -23.77 20.20
N PRO A 39 -40.85 -23.28 21.30
CA PRO A 39 -41.58 -22.63 22.37
C PRO A 39 -42.27 -21.36 21.86
N SER A 40 -43.34 -20.93 22.55
CA SER A 40 -44.06 -19.71 22.18
C SER A 40 -43.11 -18.50 22.23
N TYR A 41 -43.19 -17.65 21.21
CA TYR A 41 -42.38 -16.43 21.15
C TYR A 41 -42.69 -15.45 22.31
N THR A 42 -43.94 -15.43 22.80
CA THR A 42 -44.35 -14.63 23.97
C THR A 42 -43.65 -15.09 25.24
N THR A 43 -43.41 -16.37 25.38
CA THR A 43 -42.66 -16.94 26.50
C THR A 43 -41.14 -16.63 26.37
N VAL A 44 -40.62 -16.81 25.20
CA VAL A 44 -39.18 -16.56 24.92
C VAL A 44 -38.80 -15.11 25.11
N LEU A 45 -39.63 -14.18 24.62
CA LEU A 45 -39.38 -12.73 24.72
C LEU A 45 -39.78 -12.09 26.06
N LYS A 46 -40.26 -12.89 27.01
CA LYS A 46 -40.58 -12.36 28.35
C LYS A 46 -39.34 -11.78 29.03
N GLY A 47 -39.39 -10.50 29.39
CA GLY A 47 -38.29 -9.78 30.04
C GLY A 47 -37.28 -9.14 29.06
N TYR A 48 -37.55 -9.22 27.75
CA TYR A 48 -36.82 -8.45 26.77
C TYR A 48 -37.57 -7.16 26.41
N GLU A 49 -36.81 -6.11 26.13
CA GLU A 49 -37.30 -4.85 25.59
C GLU A 49 -37.00 -4.76 24.10
N GLN A 50 -37.97 -4.37 23.28
CA GLN A 50 -37.72 -4.14 21.86
C GLN A 50 -37.00 -2.83 21.61
N VAL A 51 -35.92 -2.86 20.83
CA VAL A 51 -35.18 -1.67 20.42
C VAL A 51 -35.88 -1.03 19.22
N ILE A 52 -36.21 0.24 19.31
CA ILE A 52 -36.80 1.07 18.25
C ILE A 52 -35.99 2.36 18.18
N SER A 53 -35.23 2.56 17.11
CA SER A 53 -34.33 3.71 16.97
C SER A 53 -34.80 4.75 15.95
N SER A 54 -35.82 4.44 15.13
CA SER A 54 -36.37 5.41 14.19
C SER A 54 -37.29 6.43 14.93
N MET A 55 -37.13 7.70 14.59
CA MET A 55 -37.98 8.78 15.13
C MET A 55 -39.49 8.57 14.84
N GLU A 56 -39.78 7.97 13.67
CA GLU A 56 -41.15 7.66 13.23
C GLU A 56 -41.69 6.35 13.82
N LYS A 57 -40.97 5.70 14.74
CA LYS A 57 -41.29 4.40 15.34
C LYS A 57 -41.67 3.31 14.31
N LYS A 58 -41.13 3.40 13.10
CA LYS A 58 -41.38 2.42 12.05
C LYS A 58 -40.75 1.06 12.37
N ASN A 59 -41.29 0.01 11.80
CA ASN A 59 -40.74 -1.34 11.88
C ASN A 59 -39.30 -1.37 11.38
N SER A 60 -38.39 -1.89 12.20
CA SER A 60 -36.98 -2.06 11.86
C SER A 60 -36.75 -3.24 10.93
N LEU A 61 -35.60 -3.24 10.23
CA LEU A 61 -35.17 -4.31 9.34
C LEU A 61 -35.19 -5.68 10.05
N PHE A 62 -34.52 -5.76 11.21
CA PHE A 62 -34.67 -6.83 12.19
C PHE A 62 -35.37 -6.28 13.43
N SER A 63 -36.24 -7.07 14.04
CA SER A 63 -36.75 -6.68 15.37
C SER A 63 -35.74 -7.12 16.43
N ILE A 64 -35.02 -6.18 17.01
CA ILE A 64 -34.01 -6.42 18.03
C ILE A 64 -34.66 -6.37 19.41
N TYR A 65 -34.33 -7.33 20.25
CA TYR A 65 -34.80 -7.47 21.61
C TYR A 65 -33.59 -7.60 22.54
N VAL A 66 -33.51 -6.75 23.57
CA VAL A 66 -32.42 -6.74 24.54
C VAL A 66 -32.94 -7.02 25.94
N ARG A 67 -32.29 -7.87 26.68
CA ARG A 67 -32.55 -8.13 28.12
C ARG A 67 -31.40 -7.56 28.94
N LYS A 68 -31.70 -6.45 29.63
CA LYS A 68 -30.69 -5.64 30.34
C LYS A 68 -29.98 -6.36 31.50
N LYS A 69 -30.68 -7.30 32.17
CA LYS A 69 -30.14 -7.96 33.38
C LYS A 69 -28.90 -8.82 33.10
N ASP A 70 -28.78 -9.39 31.92
CA ASP A 70 -27.72 -10.31 31.51
C ASP A 70 -27.11 -9.98 30.11
N GLN A 71 -27.46 -8.79 29.58
CA GLN A 71 -26.95 -8.27 28.32
C GLN A 71 -27.18 -9.21 27.12
N GLN A 72 -28.25 -9.99 27.15
CA GLN A 72 -28.59 -10.89 26.04
C GLN A 72 -29.38 -10.18 24.96
N MET A 73 -29.06 -10.47 23.67
CA MET A 73 -29.71 -9.89 22.51
C MET A 73 -30.31 -10.97 21.60
N LEU A 74 -31.59 -10.84 21.31
CA LEU A 74 -32.29 -11.66 20.32
C LEU A 74 -32.70 -10.81 19.13
N ALA A 75 -32.75 -11.41 17.93
CA ALA A 75 -33.25 -10.77 16.74
C ALA A 75 -34.30 -11.62 16.02
N ALA A 76 -35.43 -11.02 15.65
CA ALA A 76 -36.38 -11.60 14.73
C ALA A 76 -36.13 -11.09 13.31
N LEU A 77 -35.89 -11.98 12.36
CA LEU A 77 -35.67 -11.65 10.96
C LEU A 77 -36.94 -11.05 10.32
N PRO A 78 -36.78 -10.30 9.21
CA PRO A 78 -37.93 -9.78 8.49
C PRO A 78 -38.73 -10.89 7.81
N ALA A 79 -40.02 -10.65 7.58
CA ALA A 79 -40.84 -11.58 6.77
C ALA A 79 -40.22 -11.71 5.34
N GLY A 80 -40.25 -12.92 4.80
CA GLY A 80 -39.65 -13.21 3.48
C GLY A 80 -38.14 -13.10 3.43
N PHE A 81 -37.44 -13.25 4.56
CA PHE A 81 -35.98 -13.10 4.69
C PHE A 81 -35.18 -13.97 3.70
N GLU A 82 -35.68 -15.16 3.31
CA GLU A 82 -34.96 -16.07 2.39
C GLU A 82 -34.79 -15.50 0.98
N SER A 83 -35.72 -14.64 0.55
CA SER A 83 -35.69 -13.97 -0.75
C SER A 83 -34.87 -12.68 -0.75
N LYS A 84 -34.42 -12.21 0.41
CA LYS A 84 -33.67 -10.97 0.57
C LYS A 84 -32.18 -11.21 0.58
N ARG A 85 -31.44 -10.18 0.23
CA ARG A 85 -29.97 -10.13 0.33
C ARG A 85 -29.60 -9.08 1.36
N PHE A 86 -28.56 -9.39 2.14
CA PHE A 86 -28.10 -8.55 3.22
C PHE A 86 -26.62 -8.27 3.04
N PHE A 87 -26.24 -7.09 3.44
CA PHE A 87 -24.84 -6.67 3.54
C PHE A 87 -24.50 -6.56 5.02
N ILE A 88 -23.49 -7.27 5.45
CA ILE A 88 -22.96 -7.22 6.82
C ILE A 88 -21.61 -6.56 6.74
N ALA A 89 -21.56 -5.29 7.09
CA ALA A 89 -20.33 -4.53 7.23
C ALA A 89 -19.80 -4.67 8.66
N THR A 90 -18.49 -4.85 8.80
CA THR A 90 -17.84 -5.02 10.10
C THR A 90 -16.77 -3.96 10.32
N THR A 91 -16.65 -3.45 11.55
CA THR A 91 -15.67 -2.43 11.93
C THR A 91 -15.14 -2.75 13.32
N VAL A 92 -13.81 -2.71 13.50
CA VAL A 92 -13.20 -2.75 14.84
C VAL A 92 -13.25 -1.34 15.42
N ALA A 93 -14.24 -1.07 16.27
CA ALA A 93 -14.53 0.27 16.75
C ALA A 93 -13.57 0.76 17.86
N SER A 94 -12.94 -0.17 18.60
CA SER A 94 -11.93 0.18 19.62
C SER A 94 -11.03 -1.01 19.98
N GLY A 95 -9.92 -0.71 20.67
CA GLY A 95 -9.02 -1.72 21.21
C GLY A 95 -7.91 -2.18 20.28
N GLU A 96 -7.64 -1.42 19.21
CA GLU A 96 -6.49 -1.63 18.32
C GLU A 96 -5.97 -0.30 17.75
N THR A 97 -4.81 -0.36 17.11
CA THR A 97 -4.10 0.81 16.56
C THR A 97 -4.91 1.56 15.52
N TYR A 98 -5.70 0.84 14.72
CA TYR A 98 -6.55 1.39 13.67
C TYR A 98 -8.04 1.25 14.04
N ALA A 99 -8.43 1.74 15.22
CA ALA A 99 -9.83 1.76 15.62
C ALA A 99 -10.69 2.55 14.62
N GLY A 100 -11.82 1.98 14.23
CA GLY A 100 -12.68 2.49 13.16
C GLY A 100 -12.36 1.93 11.77
N LEU A 101 -11.28 1.14 11.63
CA LEU A 101 -10.96 0.48 10.37
C LEU A 101 -12.04 -0.54 10.02
N GLN A 102 -12.51 -0.49 8.80
CA GLN A 102 -13.38 -1.50 8.21
C GLN A 102 -12.66 -2.85 8.21
N ALA A 103 -13.26 -3.86 8.83
CA ALA A 103 -12.67 -5.19 8.95
C ALA A 103 -13.13 -6.17 7.85
N GLY A 104 -14.01 -5.73 7.00
CA GLY A 104 -14.54 -6.49 5.87
C GLY A 104 -16.05 -6.40 5.76
N GLU A 105 -16.57 -7.03 4.76
CA GLU A 105 -17.99 -7.11 4.48
C GLU A 105 -18.39 -8.51 4.06
N ARG A 106 -19.67 -8.82 4.23
CA ARG A 106 -20.29 -10.06 3.77
C ARG A 106 -21.55 -9.74 3.00
N TYR A 107 -21.66 -10.27 1.80
CA TYR A 107 -22.90 -10.28 1.04
C TYR A 107 -23.57 -11.63 1.23
N VAL A 108 -24.71 -11.68 1.95
CA VAL A 108 -25.30 -12.93 2.43
C VAL A 108 -26.79 -13.00 2.16
N TYR A 109 -27.31 -14.23 2.23
CA TYR A 109 -28.72 -14.50 2.43
C TYR A 109 -28.91 -15.53 3.56
N PHE A 110 -30.09 -15.53 4.14
CA PHE A 110 -30.45 -16.46 5.20
C PHE A 110 -31.34 -17.59 4.65
N LYS A 111 -31.13 -18.79 5.16
CA LYS A 111 -31.96 -19.96 4.80
C LYS A 111 -32.25 -20.77 6.06
N ARG A 112 -33.53 -21.13 6.24
CA ARG A 112 -33.92 -22.04 7.32
C ARG A 112 -33.66 -23.48 6.91
N LEU A 113 -33.01 -24.25 7.76
CA LEU A 113 -32.85 -25.68 7.65
C LEU A 113 -33.25 -26.31 8.99
N ASN A 114 -34.45 -26.94 9.05
CA ASN A 114 -35.03 -27.47 10.29
C ASN A 114 -35.09 -26.41 11.41
N LYS A 115 -34.32 -26.62 12.49
CA LYS A 115 -34.21 -25.71 13.64
C LYS A 115 -32.98 -24.78 13.61
N GLN A 116 -32.28 -24.74 12.48
CA GLN A 116 -31.12 -23.90 12.25
C GLN A 116 -31.43 -22.80 11.23
N LEU A 117 -30.86 -21.61 11.46
CA LEU A 117 -30.76 -20.56 10.45
C LEU A 117 -29.34 -20.57 9.88
N LEU A 118 -29.21 -20.79 8.59
CA LEU A 118 -27.94 -20.73 7.87
C LEU A 118 -27.71 -19.32 7.35
N ILE A 119 -26.51 -18.82 7.51
CA ILE A 119 -26.01 -17.60 6.88
C ILE A 119 -25.12 -18.04 5.71
N ILE A 120 -25.51 -17.68 4.49
CA ILE A 120 -24.94 -18.22 3.26
C ILE A 120 -24.39 -17.07 2.40
N GLU A 121 -23.17 -17.22 1.96
CA GLU A 121 -22.53 -16.36 0.97
C GLU A 121 -22.73 -16.97 -0.42
N PRO A 122 -23.38 -16.28 -1.36
CA PRO A 122 -23.52 -16.77 -2.72
C PRO A 122 -22.19 -16.75 -3.45
N ASN A 123 -21.97 -17.71 -4.32
CA ASN A 123 -20.82 -17.67 -5.23
C ASN A 123 -21.07 -16.60 -6.31
N LEU A 124 -20.31 -15.54 -6.26
CA LEU A 124 -20.39 -14.42 -7.21
C LEU A 124 -19.19 -14.36 -8.16
N GLY A 125 -18.13 -15.11 -7.86
CA GLY A 125 -16.88 -15.10 -8.62
C GLY A 125 -16.94 -15.80 -9.98
N VAL A 126 -17.90 -16.72 -10.14
CA VAL A 126 -18.09 -17.46 -11.39
C VAL A 126 -19.56 -17.40 -11.81
N ARG A 127 -19.80 -16.98 -13.05
CA ARG A 127 -21.16 -16.83 -13.62
C ARG A 127 -21.18 -17.36 -15.05
N SER A 128 -22.36 -17.48 -15.64
CA SER A 128 -22.52 -17.72 -17.08
C SER A 128 -23.62 -16.82 -17.65
N THR A 129 -23.28 -16.08 -18.72
CA THR A 129 -24.23 -15.34 -19.55
C THR A 129 -24.67 -16.17 -20.77
N GLY A 130 -24.17 -17.41 -20.91
CA GLY A 130 -24.55 -18.33 -21.99
C GLY A 130 -25.98 -18.81 -21.91
N ASP A 131 -26.26 -19.95 -22.54
CA ASP A 131 -27.54 -20.63 -22.57
C ASP A 131 -27.97 -21.16 -21.17
N LEU A 132 -29.13 -21.78 -21.12
CA LEU A 132 -29.71 -22.31 -19.88
C LEU A 132 -28.87 -23.46 -19.31
N GLU A 133 -28.33 -24.29 -20.19
CA GLU A 133 -27.51 -25.46 -19.86
C GLU A 133 -26.19 -25.03 -19.24
N SER A 134 -25.53 -24.04 -19.82
CA SER A 134 -24.30 -23.42 -19.26
C SER A 134 -24.55 -22.81 -17.88
N LYS A 135 -25.65 -22.05 -17.74
CA LYS A 135 -26.05 -21.48 -16.43
C LYS A 135 -26.35 -22.58 -15.40
N ALA A 136 -27.05 -23.65 -15.77
CA ALA A 136 -27.32 -24.75 -14.89
C ALA A 136 -26.06 -25.52 -14.49
N SER A 137 -25.12 -25.70 -15.42
CA SER A 137 -23.84 -26.34 -15.18
C SER A 137 -22.99 -25.51 -14.20
N VAL A 138 -22.87 -24.21 -14.44
CA VAL A 138 -22.12 -23.29 -13.54
C VAL A 138 -22.72 -23.32 -12.13
N LYS A 139 -24.03 -23.22 -11.99
CA LYS A 139 -24.72 -23.29 -10.70
C LYS A 139 -24.49 -24.62 -9.97
N ARG A 140 -24.34 -25.72 -10.68
CA ARG A 140 -24.04 -27.04 -10.11
C ARG A 140 -22.59 -27.18 -9.64
N LEU A 141 -21.67 -26.59 -10.36
CA LEU A 141 -20.21 -26.69 -10.07
C LEU A 141 -19.73 -25.68 -9.03
N PHE A 142 -20.28 -24.49 -9.06
CA PHE A 142 -19.85 -23.37 -8.23
C PHE A 142 -20.96 -23.02 -7.24
N THR A 143 -21.00 -23.75 -6.13
CA THR A 143 -22.06 -23.65 -5.12
C THR A 143 -21.78 -22.53 -4.13
N ASP A 144 -22.86 -22.08 -3.46
CA ASP A 144 -22.80 -21.10 -2.36
C ASP A 144 -22.09 -21.70 -1.13
N ARG A 145 -21.55 -20.86 -0.27
CA ARG A 145 -20.84 -21.24 0.95
C ARG A 145 -21.66 -20.92 2.19
N VAL A 146 -21.82 -21.88 3.10
CA VAL A 146 -22.34 -21.60 4.45
C VAL A 146 -21.23 -20.93 5.27
N LEU A 147 -21.43 -19.67 5.63
CA LEU A 147 -20.52 -18.93 6.49
C LEU A 147 -20.60 -19.44 7.93
N THR A 148 -21.83 -19.53 8.45
CA THR A 148 -22.11 -20.03 9.79
C THR A 148 -23.59 -20.43 9.91
N SER A 149 -23.96 -21.05 11.03
CA SER A 149 -25.35 -21.32 11.39
C SER A 149 -25.61 -20.97 12.84
N VAL A 150 -26.87 -20.66 13.15
CA VAL A 150 -27.31 -20.38 14.52
C VAL A 150 -28.64 -21.07 14.78
N PRO A 151 -28.89 -21.63 16.01
CA PRO A 151 -30.17 -22.22 16.36
C PRO A 151 -31.29 -21.19 16.31
N ILE A 152 -32.43 -21.58 15.78
CA ILE A 152 -33.69 -20.83 15.87
C ILE A 152 -34.26 -21.04 17.28
N VAL A 153 -34.41 -19.96 18.04
CA VAL A 153 -34.93 -19.98 19.43
C VAL A 153 -36.44 -20.13 19.42
N THR A 154 -37.13 -19.40 18.53
CA THR A 154 -38.58 -19.47 18.30
C THR A 154 -38.93 -18.88 16.95
N VAL A 155 -40.21 -18.97 16.57
CA VAL A 155 -40.73 -18.43 15.31
C VAL A 155 -41.88 -17.48 15.61
N MET A 156 -41.81 -16.26 15.13
CA MET A 156 -42.86 -15.26 15.21
C MET A 156 -43.85 -15.38 14.03
N PRO A 157 -45.01 -14.73 14.10
CA PRO A 157 -45.99 -14.70 12.98
C PRO A 157 -45.32 -14.29 11.67
N LYS A 158 -45.84 -14.74 10.55
CA LYS A 158 -45.31 -14.60 9.18
C LYS A 158 -43.96 -15.30 8.97
N ASN A 159 -43.74 -16.44 9.63
CA ASN A 159 -42.54 -17.26 9.53
C ASN A 159 -41.23 -16.49 9.76
N ARG A 160 -41.19 -15.67 10.81
CA ARG A 160 -40.05 -14.88 11.21
C ARG A 160 -39.25 -15.62 12.27
N PRO A 161 -38.09 -16.21 11.96
CA PRO A 161 -37.28 -16.88 12.97
C PRO A 161 -36.65 -15.85 13.91
N VAL A 162 -36.60 -16.22 15.20
CA VAL A 162 -35.89 -15.50 16.24
C VAL A 162 -34.60 -16.24 16.57
N ILE A 163 -33.48 -15.53 16.55
CA ILE A 163 -32.14 -16.08 16.79
C ILE A 163 -31.43 -15.33 17.91
N ASP A 164 -30.46 -15.99 18.50
CA ASP A 164 -29.56 -15.43 19.50
C ASP A 164 -28.39 -14.70 18.79
N MET A 165 -28.35 -13.37 18.94
CA MET A 165 -27.36 -12.52 18.32
C MET A 165 -26.00 -12.61 19.02
N ASP A 166 -25.97 -12.87 20.32
CA ASP A 166 -24.71 -13.08 21.04
C ASP A 166 -24.01 -14.35 20.52
N SER A 167 -24.77 -15.43 20.35
CA SER A 167 -24.25 -16.66 19.74
C SER A 167 -23.73 -16.43 18.32
N LEU A 168 -24.47 -15.67 17.51
CA LEU A 168 -24.10 -15.39 16.11
C LEU A 168 -22.90 -14.44 16.01
N LEU A 169 -22.93 -13.29 16.68
CA LEU A 169 -22.00 -12.20 16.47
C LEU A 169 -20.81 -12.22 17.43
N VAL A 170 -21.01 -12.62 18.68
CA VAL A 170 -19.92 -12.73 19.67
C VAL A 170 -19.29 -14.12 19.61
N GLY A 171 -20.09 -15.19 19.69
CA GLY A 171 -19.59 -16.56 19.55
C GLY A 171 -19.02 -16.83 18.17
N GLY A 172 -19.57 -16.22 17.12
CA GLY A 172 -19.13 -16.30 15.75
C GLY A 172 -18.16 -15.19 15.29
N ALA A 173 -17.61 -14.36 16.18
CA ALA A 173 -16.84 -13.18 15.81
C ALA A 173 -15.70 -13.45 14.80
N SER A 174 -14.97 -14.55 14.97
CA SER A 174 -13.89 -14.93 14.04
C SER A 174 -14.37 -15.25 12.61
N LYS A 175 -15.66 -15.58 12.41
CA LYS A 175 -16.24 -15.80 11.07
C LYS A 175 -16.44 -14.51 10.28
N PHE A 176 -16.57 -13.40 11.01
CA PHE A 176 -16.79 -12.08 10.43
C PHE A 176 -15.51 -11.24 10.40
N PHE A 177 -14.68 -11.29 11.45
CA PHE A 177 -13.51 -10.47 11.64
C PHE A 177 -12.18 -11.21 11.43
N GLY A 178 -12.20 -12.48 11.03
CA GLY A 178 -10.96 -13.26 10.88
C GLY A 178 -10.16 -13.31 12.20
N SER A 179 -8.84 -13.12 12.12
CA SER A 179 -7.95 -13.10 13.27
C SER A 179 -8.28 -11.98 14.27
N LYS A 180 -8.80 -10.84 13.82
CA LYS A 180 -9.20 -9.71 14.66
C LYS A 180 -10.34 -10.05 15.63
N GLY A 181 -11.18 -11.01 15.27
CA GLY A 181 -12.24 -11.57 16.12
C GLY A 181 -11.84 -12.81 16.92
N ALA A 182 -10.61 -13.32 16.73
CA ALA A 182 -10.14 -14.48 17.45
C ALA A 182 -9.90 -14.18 18.93
N GLY A 183 -10.25 -15.13 19.80
CA GLY A 183 -10.07 -14.98 21.24
C GLY A 183 -11.02 -13.97 21.91
N PHE A 184 -12.04 -13.45 21.21
CA PHE A 184 -13.07 -12.59 21.78
C PHE A 184 -13.89 -13.36 22.81
N ASN A 185 -13.85 -12.94 24.08
CA ASN A 185 -14.42 -13.69 25.18
C ASN A 185 -15.93 -13.47 25.32
N SER A 186 -16.71 -14.40 24.82
CA SER A 186 -18.17 -14.31 24.81
C SER A 186 -18.82 -14.26 26.21
N ARG A 187 -18.15 -14.82 27.24
CA ARG A 187 -18.70 -14.80 28.62
C ARG A 187 -18.61 -13.45 29.30
N LEU A 188 -17.73 -12.57 28.81
CA LEU A 188 -17.48 -11.23 29.34
C LEU A 188 -17.96 -10.15 28.37
N ALA A 189 -18.68 -10.54 27.33
CA ALA A 189 -19.17 -9.61 26.33
C ALA A 189 -20.30 -8.75 26.88
N GLN A 190 -20.28 -7.47 26.53
CA GLN A 190 -21.30 -6.50 26.85
C GLN A 190 -21.81 -5.82 25.58
N ILE A 191 -23.13 -5.58 25.53
CA ILE A 191 -23.73 -4.82 24.42
C ILE A 191 -23.28 -3.36 24.54
N LYS A 192 -22.52 -2.89 23.54
CA LYS A 192 -22.10 -1.49 23.43
C LYS A 192 -23.11 -0.65 22.64
N THR A 193 -23.59 -1.20 21.52
CA THR A 193 -24.57 -0.53 20.65
C THR A 193 -25.65 -1.52 20.27
N ALA A 194 -26.90 -1.08 20.33
CA ALA A 194 -28.05 -1.77 19.77
C ALA A 194 -29.00 -0.72 19.20
N LYS A 195 -28.99 -0.54 17.89
CA LYS A 195 -29.87 0.38 17.17
C LYS A 195 -30.59 -0.37 16.04
N ALA A 196 -31.87 -0.09 15.85
CA ALA A 196 -32.69 -0.79 14.88
C ALA A 196 -33.51 0.19 14.04
N PHE A 197 -33.21 0.25 12.75
CA PHE A 197 -33.80 1.15 11.75
C PHE A 197 -34.53 0.37 10.66
N PRO A 198 -35.39 0.99 9.85
CA PRO A 198 -36.12 0.33 8.76
C PRO A 198 -35.23 -0.32 7.70
N GLY A 199 -34.07 0.25 7.41
CA GLY A 199 -33.12 -0.22 6.38
C GLY A 199 -31.93 -1.01 6.90
N ASN A 200 -31.60 -0.89 8.21
CA ASN A 200 -30.40 -1.49 8.81
C ASN A 200 -30.55 -1.68 10.32
N VAL A 201 -29.62 -2.42 10.91
CA VAL A 201 -29.39 -2.53 12.35
C VAL A 201 -27.91 -2.37 12.66
N GLU A 202 -27.59 -1.62 13.73
CA GLU A 202 -26.25 -1.34 14.20
C GLU A 202 -26.05 -2.01 15.56
N LEU A 203 -25.15 -2.98 15.63
CA LEU A 203 -24.93 -3.85 16.78
C LEU A 203 -23.45 -3.89 17.11
N ALA A 204 -23.10 -3.54 18.35
CA ALA A 204 -21.72 -3.62 18.80
C ALA A 204 -21.59 -4.31 20.16
N PHE A 205 -20.54 -5.06 20.32
CA PHE A 205 -20.19 -5.78 21.54
C PHE A 205 -18.77 -5.44 21.96
N THR A 206 -18.56 -5.22 23.25
CA THR A 206 -17.23 -5.04 23.84
C THR A 206 -16.91 -6.27 24.69
N ALA A 207 -15.75 -6.89 24.45
CA ALA A 207 -15.25 -7.98 25.27
C ALA A 207 -13.72 -7.99 25.32
N PRO A 208 -13.10 -8.61 26.34
CA PRO A 208 -11.65 -8.83 26.33
C PRO A 208 -11.28 -9.90 25.31
N THR A 209 -10.14 -9.69 24.64
CA THR A 209 -9.48 -10.67 23.77
C THR A 209 -8.60 -11.61 24.58
N GLY A 210 -7.95 -12.59 23.94
CA GLY A 210 -7.08 -13.56 24.61
C GLY A 210 -5.92 -12.97 25.41
N ASN A 211 -5.46 -11.75 25.08
CA ASN A 211 -4.46 -11.00 25.84
C ASN A 211 -5.04 -10.00 26.86
N GLY A 212 -6.37 -10.04 27.09
CA GLY A 212 -7.04 -9.18 28.05
C GLY A 212 -7.40 -7.78 27.56
N VAL A 213 -7.03 -7.38 26.35
CA VAL A 213 -7.41 -6.06 25.80
C VAL A 213 -8.90 -6.02 25.52
N LEU A 214 -9.57 -4.97 26.00
CA LEU A 214 -10.97 -4.72 25.68
C LEU A 214 -11.09 -4.22 24.24
N LYS A 215 -11.79 -4.98 23.41
CA LYS A 215 -12.04 -4.66 22.00
C LYS A 215 -13.53 -4.52 21.75
N THR A 216 -13.91 -3.57 20.91
CA THR A 216 -15.30 -3.41 20.45
C THR A 216 -15.40 -3.80 18.99
N LEU A 217 -16.26 -4.79 18.71
CA LEU A 217 -16.59 -5.24 17.37
C LEU A 217 -17.99 -4.71 17.00
N HIS A 218 -18.08 -3.99 15.88
CA HIS A 218 -19.32 -3.40 15.38
C HIS A 218 -19.78 -4.11 14.09
N TYR A 219 -21.08 -4.32 14.01
CA TYR A 219 -21.77 -4.94 12.88
C TYR A 219 -22.86 -4.01 12.37
N SER A 220 -22.71 -3.53 11.13
CA SER A 220 -23.78 -2.83 10.41
C SER A 220 -24.43 -3.80 9.44
N ILE A 221 -25.70 -4.18 9.70
CA ILE A 221 -26.42 -5.13 8.87
C ILE A 221 -27.53 -4.38 8.13
N SER A 222 -27.43 -4.34 6.80
CA SER A 222 -28.37 -3.63 5.94
C SER A 222 -28.99 -4.56 4.88
N SER A 223 -30.18 -4.19 4.38
CA SER A 223 -30.75 -4.85 3.20
C SER A 223 -30.24 -4.15 1.95
N ILE A 224 -29.74 -4.94 0.99
CA ILE A 224 -29.35 -4.40 -0.32
C ILE A 224 -30.60 -4.32 -1.20
N VAL A 225 -30.96 -3.10 -1.55
CA VAL A 225 -31.97 -2.85 -2.57
C VAL A 225 -31.22 -2.53 -3.87
N PRO A 226 -31.30 -3.40 -4.91
CA PRO A 226 -30.63 -3.14 -6.18
C PRO A 226 -31.11 -1.81 -6.78
N SER A 227 -30.19 -0.92 -7.13
CA SER A 227 -30.53 0.29 -7.87
C SER A 227 -31.02 -0.07 -9.28
N LYS A 228 -32.16 0.47 -9.68
CA LYS A 228 -32.72 0.24 -11.02
C LYS A 228 -32.02 1.07 -12.09
N THR A 229 -31.35 2.15 -11.70
CA THR A 229 -30.74 3.13 -12.62
C THR A 229 -29.23 3.01 -12.69
N TYR A 230 -28.58 2.41 -11.68
CA TYR A 230 -27.14 2.19 -11.73
C TYR A 230 -26.77 1.19 -12.84
N LYS A 231 -25.86 1.61 -13.71
CA LYS A 231 -25.29 0.76 -14.78
C LYS A 231 -23.81 0.53 -14.49
N PRO A 232 -23.39 -0.74 -14.30
CA PRO A 232 -21.96 -1.05 -14.18
C PRO A 232 -21.17 -0.52 -15.38
N ARG A 233 -19.97 -0.02 -15.15
CA ARG A 233 -19.06 0.43 -16.21
C ARG A 233 -17.89 -0.53 -16.31
N VAL A 234 -17.65 -1.06 -17.51
CA VAL A 234 -16.52 -1.97 -17.77
C VAL A 234 -15.23 -1.21 -17.54
N ALA A 235 -14.28 -1.87 -16.86
CA ALA A 235 -12.96 -1.31 -16.59
C ALA A 235 -12.09 -1.32 -17.85
N ASP A 236 -11.22 -0.33 -17.98
CA ASP A 236 -10.17 -0.27 -18.99
C ASP A 236 -8.82 -0.02 -18.32
N GLN A 237 -7.81 -0.79 -18.65
CA GLN A 237 -6.48 -0.72 -18.03
C GLN A 237 -5.76 0.62 -18.23
N ARG A 238 -6.21 1.47 -19.16
CA ARG A 238 -5.67 2.81 -19.39
C ARG A 238 -5.99 3.79 -18.27
N VAL A 239 -7.02 3.49 -17.44
CA VAL A 239 -7.47 4.33 -16.33
C VAL A 239 -7.55 3.51 -15.04
N GLY A 240 -6.91 3.99 -13.99
CA GLY A 240 -6.76 3.29 -12.72
C GLY A 240 -7.96 3.35 -11.80
N TYR A 241 -8.84 2.37 -11.89
CA TYR A 241 -9.94 2.16 -10.94
C TYR A 241 -9.78 0.83 -10.21
N PHE A 242 -10.21 0.78 -8.95
CA PHE A 242 -10.51 -0.50 -8.30
C PHE A 242 -11.66 -1.18 -9.01
N THR A 243 -11.65 -2.51 -9.02
CA THR A 243 -12.61 -3.27 -9.80
C THR A 243 -13.31 -4.37 -9.00
N THR A 244 -14.57 -4.57 -9.33
CA THR A 244 -15.32 -5.78 -8.98
C THR A 244 -15.37 -6.69 -10.20
N SER A 245 -14.93 -7.95 -10.06
CA SER A 245 -14.77 -8.83 -11.20
C SER A 245 -15.40 -10.21 -11.00
N TYR A 246 -15.67 -10.88 -12.11
CA TYR A 246 -16.11 -12.28 -12.12
C TYR A 246 -15.68 -12.97 -13.42
N THR A 247 -15.61 -14.30 -13.38
CA THR A 247 -15.36 -15.11 -14.56
C THR A 247 -16.69 -15.50 -15.21
N ASP A 248 -16.88 -15.17 -16.48
CA ASP A 248 -18.06 -15.53 -17.26
C ASP A 248 -17.77 -16.75 -18.13
N LEU A 249 -18.21 -17.91 -17.67
CA LEU A 249 -18.05 -19.18 -18.40
C LEU A 249 -19.04 -19.33 -19.58
N GLY A 250 -19.87 -18.34 -19.85
CA GLY A 250 -20.62 -18.22 -21.10
C GLY A 250 -19.83 -17.59 -22.24
N LYS A 251 -18.56 -17.20 -21.99
CA LYS A 251 -17.63 -16.64 -22.98
C LYS A 251 -16.48 -17.61 -23.24
N TYR A 252 -16.00 -17.63 -24.47
CA TYR A 252 -15.03 -18.65 -24.93
C TYR A 252 -13.64 -18.10 -25.25
N THR A 253 -13.47 -16.78 -25.27
CA THR A 253 -12.14 -16.14 -25.39
C THR A 253 -11.67 -15.62 -24.04
N ASP A 254 -10.36 -15.62 -23.79
CA ASP A 254 -9.80 -15.17 -22.51
C ASP A 254 -10.07 -13.69 -22.26
N GLU A 255 -10.05 -12.85 -23.32
CA GLU A 255 -10.34 -11.43 -23.22
C GLU A 255 -11.78 -11.15 -22.79
N GLN A 256 -12.72 -12.04 -23.11
CA GLN A 256 -14.14 -11.88 -22.79
C GLN A 256 -14.55 -12.56 -21.50
N LYS A 257 -13.82 -13.59 -21.09
CA LYS A 257 -14.17 -14.44 -19.95
C LYS A 257 -14.09 -13.71 -18.62
N LYS A 258 -13.10 -12.86 -18.42
CA LYS A 258 -12.94 -12.09 -17.20
C LYS A 258 -13.62 -10.74 -17.34
N ILE A 259 -14.75 -10.56 -16.68
CA ILE A 259 -15.48 -9.28 -16.64
C ILE A 259 -15.01 -8.48 -15.45
N ARG A 260 -14.68 -7.19 -15.66
CA ARG A 260 -14.29 -6.25 -14.62
C ARG A 260 -15.15 -5.01 -14.72
N TYR A 261 -15.77 -4.61 -13.61
CA TYR A 261 -16.49 -3.35 -13.49
C TYR A 261 -15.71 -2.42 -12.56
N ILE A 262 -15.58 -1.13 -12.93
CA ILE A 262 -14.98 -0.15 -12.02
C ILE A 262 -15.87 0.06 -10.79
N ASN A 263 -15.23 0.25 -9.64
CA ASN A 263 -15.94 0.62 -8.42
C ASN A 263 -16.20 2.12 -8.44
N ARG A 264 -17.46 2.54 -8.30
CA ARG A 264 -17.84 3.96 -8.33
C ARG A 264 -19.17 4.23 -7.64
N TRP A 265 -19.38 5.46 -7.20
CA TRP A 265 -20.65 5.92 -6.68
C TRP A 265 -21.71 6.05 -7.77
N HIS A 266 -22.96 5.95 -7.36
CA HIS A 266 -24.10 6.22 -8.23
C HIS A 266 -24.51 7.70 -8.15
N LEU A 267 -24.08 8.50 -9.10
CA LEU A 267 -24.40 9.92 -9.21
C LEU A 267 -25.31 10.18 -10.41
N GLU A 268 -26.42 10.86 -10.16
CA GLU A 268 -27.39 11.28 -11.18
C GLU A 268 -27.68 12.78 -11.02
N LYS A 269 -27.91 13.48 -12.14
CA LYS A 269 -28.37 14.86 -12.10
C LYS A 269 -29.74 14.98 -11.45
N ALA A 270 -29.95 15.99 -10.61
CA ALA A 270 -31.26 16.34 -10.09
C ALA A 270 -32.18 16.81 -11.22
N ASP A 271 -31.66 17.59 -12.16
CA ASP A 271 -32.32 17.93 -13.40
C ASP A 271 -31.46 17.52 -14.62
N PRO A 272 -31.87 16.47 -15.35
CA PRO A 272 -31.14 15.98 -16.52
C PRO A 272 -31.11 16.97 -17.70
N LYS A 273 -31.99 17.98 -17.72
CA LYS A 273 -32.05 18.96 -18.80
C LYS A 273 -30.96 20.04 -18.70
N LEU A 274 -30.44 20.27 -17.50
CA LEU A 274 -29.38 21.26 -17.28
C LEU A 274 -28.03 20.74 -17.76
N LYS A 275 -27.22 21.61 -18.37
CA LYS A 275 -25.84 21.27 -18.73
C LYS A 275 -25.03 20.93 -17.47
N VAL A 276 -25.16 21.75 -16.42
CA VAL A 276 -24.64 21.53 -15.09
C VAL A 276 -25.81 21.49 -14.12
N SER A 277 -25.91 20.44 -13.32
CA SER A 277 -26.99 20.23 -12.34
C SER A 277 -26.42 19.71 -11.03
N PRO A 278 -26.93 20.08 -9.89
CA PRO A 278 -26.68 19.36 -8.65
C PRO A 278 -27.00 17.88 -8.82
N VAL A 279 -26.35 17.04 -8.04
CA VAL A 279 -26.68 15.61 -7.98
C VAL A 279 -27.91 15.37 -7.10
N LYS A 280 -28.67 14.30 -7.38
CA LYS A 280 -29.83 13.92 -6.55
C LYS A 280 -29.43 13.52 -5.15
N ASN A 281 -28.34 12.72 -5.06
CA ASN A 281 -27.81 12.17 -3.81
C ASN A 281 -26.30 12.43 -3.81
N PRO A 282 -25.83 13.47 -3.13
CA PRO A 282 -24.39 13.74 -3.02
C PRO A 282 -23.69 12.66 -2.17
N ILE A 283 -22.40 12.49 -2.37
CA ILE A 283 -21.52 11.77 -1.47
C ILE A 283 -21.29 12.68 -0.26
N ILE A 284 -21.78 12.28 0.91
CA ILE A 284 -21.68 13.12 2.11
C ILE A 284 -20.60 12.54 3.02
N PHE A 285 -19.61 13.35 3.39
CA PHE A 285 -18.63 13.03 4.41
C PHE A 285 -18.87 13.83 5.69
N TYR A 286 -18.80 13.15 6.83
CA TYR A 286 -18.83 13.76 8.15
C TYR A 286 -17.41 13.76 8.73
N ILE A 287 -16.89 14.92 9.10
CA ILE A 287 -15.63 15.02 9.83
C ILE A 287 -15.94 14.74 11.30
N GLU A 288 -15.43 13.62 11.81
CA GLU A 288 -15.69 13.16 13.18
C GLU A 288 -15.27 14.20 14.23
N HIS A 289 -16.01 14.31 15.31
CA HIS A 289 -15.78 15.31 16.37
C HIS A 289 -14.42 15.16 17.07
N THR A 290 -13.78 13.98 16.99
CA THR A 290 -12.43 13.70 17.52
C THR A 290 -11.31 14.29 16.66
N THR A 291 -11.60 14.72 15.41
CA THR A 291 -10.64 15.44 14.57
C THR A 291 -10.29 16.79 15.22
N PRO A 292 -8.98 17.04 15.48
CA PRO A 292 -8.56 18.31 16.11
C PRO A 292 -9.04 19.53 15.30
N VAL A 293 -9.61 20.51 16.01
CA VAL A 293 -10.25 21.68 15.39
C VAL A 293 -9.31 22.40 14.43
N ARG A 294 -8.01 22.51 14.78
CA ARG A 294 -6.96 23.14 13.95
C ARG A 294 -6.75 22.50 12.59
N TYR A 295 -7.16 21.23 12.41
CA TYR A 295 -7.03 20.50 11.13
C TYR A 295 -8.32 20.43 10.33
N ARG A 296 -9.49 20.58 10.95
CA ARG A 296 -10.80 20.37 10.30
C ARG A 296 -10.99 21.17 9.01
N ARG A 297 -10.50 22.43 8.97
CA ARG A 297 -10.53 23.26 7.77
C ARG A 297 -9.82 22.57 6.60
N TRP A 298 -8.60 22.09 6.82
CA TRP A 298 -7.77 21.49 5.79
C TRP A 298 -8.29 20.14 5.34
N VAL A 299 -8.86 19.36 6.26
CA VAL A 299 -9.58 18.12 5.94
C VAL A 299 -10.75 18.42 5.00
N ARG A 300 -11.56 19.43 5.32
CA ARG A 300 -12.68 19.85 4.48
C ARG A 300 -12.22 20.31 3.09
N GLU A 301 -11.17 21.12 3.00
CA GLU A 301 -10.63 21.62 1.75
C GLU A 301 -10.18 20.46 0.85
N GLY A 302 -9.46 19.46 1.40
CA GLY A 302 -9.03 18.27 0.66
C GLY A 302 -10.20 17.48 0.07
N ILE A 303 -11.25 17.24 0.85
CA ILE A 303 -12.45 16.53 0.37
C ILE A 303 -13.11 17.28 -0.81
N LEU A 304 -13.24 18.58 -0.70
CA LEU A 304 -13.98 19.39 -1.68
C LEU A 304 -13.22 19.64 -2.99
N MET A 305 -11.91 19.33 -3.05
CA MET A 305 -11.11 19.50 -4.28
C MET A 305 -11.72 18.75 -5.48
N TRP A 306 -12.32 17.58 -5.24
CA TRP A 306 -12.90 16.73 -6.27
C TRP A 306 -14.14 17.29 -6.94
N ASN A 307 -14.88 18.19 -6.29
CA ASN A 307 -16.06 18.82 -6.90
C ASN A 307 -15.72 19.52 -8.22
N LYS A 308 -14.51 20.06 -8.37
CA LYS A 308 -14.05 20.68 -9.63
C LYS A 308 -14.05 19.70 -10.81
N ALA A 309 -13.72 18.43 -10.58
CA ALA A 309 -13.76 17.39 -11.63
C ALA A 309 -15.20 17.00 -11.96
N TYR A 310 -16.06 16.88 -10.97
CA TYR A 310 -17.47 16.57 -11.17
C TYR A 310 -18.20 17.70 -11.90
N GLU A 311 -17.92 18.95 -11.57
CA GLU A 311 -18.51 20.12 -12.27
C GLU A 311 -18.14 20.15 -13.77
N LYS A 312 -16.90 19.78 -14.13
CA LYS A 312 -16.47 19.68 -15.54
C LYS A 312 -17.32 18.69 -16.35
N ILE A 313 -17.83 17.65 -15.72
CA ILE A 313 -18.71 16.66 -16.36
C ILE A 313 -20.20 16.96 -16.15
N GLY A 314 -20.52 18.13 -15.58
CA GLY A 314 -21.87 18.63 -15.41
C GLY A 314 -22.60 18.16 -14.15
N LEU A 315 -21.86 17.71 -13.13
CA LEU A 315 -22.36 17.27 -11.82
C LEU A 315 -21.91 18.29 -10.75
N ALA A 316 -22.76 19.21 -10.35
CA ALA A 316 -22.46 20.17 -9.29
C ALA A 316 -22.75 19.59 -7.91
N ASN A 317 -21.98 20.01 -6.89
CA ASN A 317 -22.12 19.58 -5.51
C ASN A 317 -22.19 18.05 -5.37
N ALA A 318 -21.29 17.34 -6.09
CA ALA A 318 -21.24 15.88 -6.04
C ALA A 318 -20.80 15.37 -4.68
N ILE A 319 -19.99 16.15 -3.96
CA ILE A 319 -19.50 15.85 -2.62
C ILE A 319 -19.88 16.98 -1.66
N GLU A 320 -20.45 16.63 -0.50
CA GLU A 320 -20.76 17.54 0.58
C GLU A 320 -20.00 17.15 1.86
N VAL A 321 -19.69 18.14 2.70
CA VAL A 321 -18.93 17.92 3.95
C VAL A 321 -19.60 18.61 5.11
N TYR A 322 -19.83 17.88 6.17
CA TYR A 322 -20.37 18.37 7.44
C TYR A 322 -19.44 18.08 8.61
N TYR A 323 -19.49 18.92 9.63
CA TYR A 323 -18.74 18.71 10.88
C TYR A 323 -19.63 18.05 11.93
N GLN A 324 -19.15 16.97 12.51
CA GLN A 324 -19.68 16.48 13.76
C GLN A 324 -19.07 17.32 14.89
N ASP A 325 -19.89 17.87 15.78
CA ASP A 325 -19.43 18.78 16.82
C ASP A 325 -20.12 18.47 18.15
N ALA A 326 -19.34 18.00 19.13
CA ALA A 326 -19.83 17.65 20.47
C ALA A 326 -20.31 18.86 21.29
N ALA A 327 -19.76 20.07 21.06
CA ALA A 327 -20.13 21.27 21.79
C ALA A 327 -21.51 21.80 21.39
N THR A 328 -21.84 21.74 20.11
CA THR A 328 -23.13 22.19 19.57
C THR A 328 -24.15 21.06 19.43
N GLY A 329 -23.73 19.81 19.53
CA GLY A 329 -24.53 18.62 19.25
C GLY A 329 -24.76 18.37 17.75
N ALA A 330 -24.12 19.12 16.87
CA ALA A 330 -24.30 18.98 15.41
C ALA A 330 -23.85 17.60 14.93
N HIS A 331 -24.78 16.90 14.26
CA HIS A 331 -24.59 15.56 13.69
C HIS A 331 -24.12 14.46 14.66
N MET A 332 -24.20 14.68 15.98
CA MET A 332 -23.79 13.70 17.00
C MET A 332 -24.71 12.46 17.05
N GLU A 333 -25.88 12.52 16.42
CA GLU A 333 -26.80 11.40 16.28
C GLU A 333 -26.33 10.37 15.23
N LYS A 334 -25.35 10.72 14.40
CA LYS A 334 -24.78 9.82 13.39
C LYS A 334 -23.68 8.99 14.03
N ASP A 335 -23.68 7.71 13.72
CA ASP A 335 -22.71 6.76 14.25
C ASP A 335 -21.60 6.55 13.20
N PRO A 336 -20.32 6.74 13.53
CA PRO A 336 -19.23 6.56 12.58
C PRO A 336 -19.07 5.13 12.04
N GLU A 337 -19.61 4.13 12.73
CA GLU A 337 -19.61 2.75 12.28
C GLU A 337 -20.87 2.34 11.48
N ASP A 338 -21.85 3.25 11.35
CA ASP A 338 -23.07 3.01 10.58
C ASP A 338 -22.80 3.18 9.07
N ALA A 339 -22.81 2.09 8.30
CA ALA A 339 -22.52 2.04 6.87
C ALA A 339 -23.49 2.86 5.98
N ARG A 340 -24.36 3.70 6.56
CA ARG A 340 -25.15 4.70 5.82
C ARG A 340 -24.47 6.05 5.74
N TYR A 341 -23.38 6.28 6.49
CA TYR A 341 -22.71 7.55 6.63
C TYR A 341 -21.22 7.38 6.40
N ASN A 342 -20.61 8.18 5.57
CA ASN A 342 -19.17 8.18 5.36
C ASN A 342 -18.52 9.13 6.36
N PHE A 343 -17.46 8.69 7.02
CA PHE A 343 -16.75 9.48 8.01
C PHE A 343 -15.29 9.69 7.64
N VAL A 344 -14.77 10.85 8.03
CA VAL A 344 -13.33 11.09 8.13
C VAL A 344 -12.94 11.10 9.60
N ARG A 345 -12.14 10.15 10.00
CA ARG A 345 -11.75 9.87 11.38
C ARG A 345 -10.28 10.21 11.61
N TRP A 346 -9.98 10.70 12.80
CA TRP A 346 -8.62 11.09 13.19
C TRP A 346 -8.16 10.23 14.37
N LEU A 347 -7.04 9.51 14.17
CA LEU A 347 -6.46 8.67 15.20
C LEU A 347 -5.15 9.27 15.70
N ASN A 348 -5.11 9.55 17.01
CA ASN A 348 -3.89 9.95 17.70
C ASN A 348 -3.06 8.72 18.02
N ASN A 349 -2.12 8.35 17.15
CA ASN A 349 -1.22 7.23 17.35
C ASN A 349 0.17 7.49 16.74
N ASP A 350 1.07 6.53 16.90
CA ASP A 350 2.45 6.61 16.43
C ASP A 350 2.65 6.05 15.01
N VAL A 351 1.58 5.83 14.26
CA VAL A 351 1.65 5.27 12.91
C VAL A 351 1.42 6.37 11.88
N GLY A 352 2.30 6.45 10.90
CA GLY A 352 2.20 7.40 9.79
C GLY A 352 1.46 6.78 8.62
N THR A 353 0.13 6.65 8.72
CA THR A 353 -0.66 6.09 7.61
C THR A 353 -1.98 6.83 7.44
N ALA A 354 -2.58 6.66 6.27
CA ALA A 354 -3.95 7.02 5.98
C ALA A 354 -4.61 5.84 5.24
N ILE A 355 -5.92 5.72 5.36
CA ILE A 355 -6.67 4.65 4.70
C ILE A 355 -8.02 5.21 4.28
N GLY A 356 -8.35 5.06 2.99
CA GLY A 356 -9.63 5.45 2.41
C GLY A 356 -10.36 4.28 1.73
N PRO A 357 -10.74 3.22 2.48
CA PRO A 357 -11.44 2.07 1.90
C PRO A 357 -12.86 2.40 1.50
N SER A 358 -13.40 1.60 0.58
CA SER A 358 -14.81 1.64 0.20
C SER A 358 -15.43 0.25 0.22
N ARG A 359 -16.72 0.18 0.58
CA ARG A 359 -17.54 -1.02 0.49
C ARG A 359 -18.38 -0.99 -0.76
N VAL A 360 -18.38 -2.08 -1.51
CA VAL A 360 -19.01 -2.12 -2.83
C VAL A 360 -20.07 -3.20 -2.95
N ASN A 361 -21.05 -2.98 -3.81
CA ASN A 361 -21.97 -4.02 -4.23
C ASN A 361 -21.22 -5.02 -5.12
N PRO A 362 -21.06 -6.29 -4.71
CA PRO A 362 -20.24 -7.27 -5.41
C PRO A 362 -20.82 -7.74 -6.74
N LEU A 363 -22.04 -7.34 -7.06
CA LEU A 363 -22.66 -7.65 -8.35
C LEU A 363 -22.36 -6.58 -9.41
N THR A 364 -22.09 -5.34 -9.00
CA THR A 364 -22.14 -4.20 -9.91
C THR A 364 -20.94 -3.25 -9.80
N GLY A 365 -20.17 -3.30 -8.70
CA GLY A 365 -19.13 -2.32 -8.40
C GLY A 365 -19.67 -0.96 -7.90
N GLN A 366 -20.98 -0.87 -7.58
CA GLN A 366 -21.49 0.35 -6.95
C GLN A 366 -20.93 0.50 -5.54
N ILE A 367 -20.26 1.62 -5.27
CA ILE A 367 -19.82 1.97 -3.91
C ILE A 367 -21.05 2.31 -3.07
N LEU A 368 -21.12 1.75 -1.87
CA LEU A 368 -22.25 1.86 -0.93
C LEU A 368 -21.89 2.69 0.29
N ASP A 369 -20.63 2.65 0.69
CA ASP A 369 -20.09 3.24 1.90
C ASP A 369 -18.58 3.44 1.75
N ALA A 370 -18.01 4.48 2.39
CA ALA A 370 -16.59 4.71 2.41
C ALA A 370 -16.19 5.56 3.63
N ASP A 371 -15.17 5.13 4.35
CA ASP A 371 -14.60 5.87 5.48
C ASP A 371 -13.14 6.21 5.21
N ILE A 372 -12.69 7.30 5.81
CA ILE A 372 -11.29 7.71 5.75
C ILE A 372 -10.74 7.74 7.17
N ILE A 373 -9.62 7.06 7.38
CA ILE A 373 -8.87 7.12 8.63
C ILE A 373 -7.55 7.85 8.39
N LEU A 374 -7.36 8.90 9.16
CA LEU A 374 -6.13 9.68 9.19
C LEU A 374 -5.44 9.48 10.53
N THR A 375 -4.14 9.24 10.52
CA THR A 375 -3.33 9.19 11.73
C THR A 375 -2.46 10.44 11.83
N ASP A 376 -2.05 10.84 13.03
CA ASP A 376 -1.15 11.97 13.23
C ASP A 376 0.32 11.57 13.46
N GLY A 377 0.62 10.28 13.42
CA GLY A 377 1.97 9.77 13.59
C GLY A 377 2.98 10.34 12.59
N TRP A 378 2.57 10.58 11.34
CA TRP A 378 3.45 11.18 10.32
C TRP A 378 3.81 12.65 10.63
N ILE A 379 2.99 13.36 11.42
CA ILE A 379 3.30 14.71 11.88
C ILE A 379 4.27 14.68 13.07
N ARG A 380 4.14 13.67 13.95
CA ARG A 380 4.92 13.57 15.22
C ARG A 380 6.24 12.86 15.07
N HIS A 381 6.29 11.75 14.33
CA HIS A 381 7.33 10.73 14.46
C HIS A 381 8.43 10.75 13.43
N TYR A 382 8.74 11.87 12.86
CA TYR A 382 9.78 11.96 11.86
C TYR A 382 11.17 11.45 12.31
N TRP A 383 11.43 11.36 13.62
CA TRP A 383 12.73 10.89 14.14
C TRP A 383 12.83 9.38 14.37
N LYS A 384 11.74 8.70 14.66
CA LYS A 384 11.77 7.29 15.09
C LYS A 384 11.91 6.28 13.94
N GLN A 385 11.53 6.65 12.71
CA GLN A 385 11.37 5.71 11.60
C GLN A 385 12.60 5.54 10.70
N PHE A 386 13.68 6.28 10.89
CA PHE A 386 14.82 6.28 9.97
C PHE A 386 15.46 4.92 9.73
N ASN A 387 15.66 4.14 10.79
CA ASN A 387 16.32 2.83 10.66
C ASN A 387 15.44 1.80 9.94
N GLU A 388 14.13 2.02 9.91
CA GLU A 388 13.16 1.15 9.26
C GLU A 388 12.90 1.56 7.82
N ILE A 389 12.81 2.86 7.56
CA ILE A 389 12.55 3.41 6.22
C ILE A 389 13.73 3.22 5.27
N LEU A 390 14.96 3.34 5.76
CA LEU A 390 16.16 3.34 4.92
C LEU A 390 16.33 2.05 4.08
N PRO A 391 16.15 0.84 4.63
CA PRO A 391 16.19 -0.38 3.84
C PRO A 391 15.10 -0.47 2.77
N GLU A 392 13.90 0.04 3.06
CA GLU A 392 12.78 0.04 2.10
C GLU A 392 13.05 0.97 0.92
N ILE A 393 13.55 2.16 1.21
CA ILE A 393 14.00 3.12 0.17
C ILE A 393 15.02 2.46 -0.75
N ALA A 394 15.95 1.67 -0.19
CA ALA A 394 16.96 0.96 -0.96
C ALA A 394 16.42 -0.19 -1.81
N MET A 395 15.21 -0.68 -1.50
CA MET A 395 14.56 -1.80 -2.20
C MET A 395 13.44 -1.33 -3.13
N GLU A 396 13.19 -0.05 -3.21
CA GLU A 396 12.19 0.54 -4.11
C GLU A 396 12.45 0.11 -5.56
N GLY A 397 11.44 -0.44 -6.23
CA GLY A 397 11.57 -0.94 -7.60
C GLY A 397 12.21 -2.32 -7.73
N PHE A 398 12.43 -3.07 -6.64
CA PHE A 398 12.87 -4.45 -6.74
C PHE A 398 11.73 -5.33 -7.27
N ALA A 399 12.01 -6.04 -8.34
CA ALA A 399 11.10 -7.02 -8.93
C ALA A 399 10.95 -8.27 -8.04
N PRO A 400 9.84 -9.02 -8.15
CA PRO A 400 9.63 -10.25 -7.38
C PRO A 400 10.77 -11.26 -7.54
N GLU A 401 11.37 -11.35 -8.73
CA GLU A 401 12.51 -12.22 -9.02
C GLU A 401 13.75 -11.80 -8.22
N THR A 402 13.98 -10.49 -8.05
CA THR A 402 15.06 -9.96 -7.20
C THR A 402 14.83 -10.35 -5.74
N LEU A 403 13.59 -10.22 -5.24
CA LEU A 403 13.23 -10.59 -3.87
C LEU A 403 13.40 -12.10 -3.62
N ALA A 404 12.98 -12.93 -4.57
CA ALA A 404 13.17 -14.38 -4.55
C ALA A 404 14.66 -14.76 -4.56
N TRP A 405 15.45 -14.06 -5.35
CA TRP A 405 16.90 -14.27 -5.41
C TRP A 405 17.60 -13.84 -4.11
N LEU A 406 17.20 -12.73 -3.49
CA LEU A 406 17.74 -12.27 -2.21
C LEU A 406 17.50 -13.24 -1.07
N LYS A 407 16.43 -14.06 -1.12
CA LYS A 407 16.20 -15.13 -0.14
C LYS A 407 17.37 -16.12 -0.09
N ASP A 408 17.90 -16.46 -1.25
CA ASP A 408 19.05 -17.36 -1.37
C ASP A 408 20.38 -16.60 -1.16
N HIS A 409 20.38 -15.29 -1.26
CA HIS A 409 21.54 -14.39 -1.14
C HIS A 409 21.35 -13.31 -0.06
N PRO A 410 21.09 -13.68 1.21
CA PRO A 410 20.74 -12.72 2.26
C PRO A 410 21.85 -11.71 2.57
N ASN A 411 23.09 -12.00 2.21
CA ASN A 411 24.21 -11.07 2.36
C ASN A 411 24.16 -9.89 1.37
N TRP A 412 23.32 -9.97 0.35
CA TRP A 412 23.06 -8.88 -0.60
C TRP A 412 21.81 -8.05 -0.23
N ASP A 413 21.02 -8.53 0.74
CA ASP A 413 19.75 -7.90 1.12
C ASP A 413 20.00 -6.58 1.87
N PRO A 414 19.45 -5.45 1.39
CA PRO A 414 19.58 -4.16 2.06
C PRO A 414 19.11 -4.17 3.51
N ARG A 415 18.06 -4.93 3.86
CA ARG A 415 17.56 -5.08 5.23
C ARG A 415 18.61 -5.68 6.18
N VAL A 416 19.40 -6.61 5.65
CA VAL A 416 20.51 -7.22 6.39
C VAL A 416 21.73 -6.30 6.42
N ARG A 417 22.09 -5.70 5.28
CA ARG A 417 23.31 -4.89 5.17
C ARG A 417 23.25 -3.58 5.96
N MET A 418 22.09 -2.94 6.03
CA MET A 418 21.89 -1.70 6.76
C MET A 418 21.66 -1.90 8.27
N ALA A 419 21.32 -3.12 8.68
CA ALA A 419 21.11 -3.46 10.08
C ALA A 419 22.41 -3.44 10.90
N HIS A 420 22.25 -3.22 12.22
CA HIS A 420 23.35 -3.35 13.14
C HIS A 420 23.94 -4.78 13.08
N PRO A 421 25.27 -4.97 13.07
CA PRO A 421 25.90 -6.29 12.92
C PRO A 421 25.33 -7.37 13.85
N ALA A 422 25.08 -7.03 15.11
CA ALA A 422 24.50 -7.96 16.09
C ALA A 422 23.06 -8.43 15.76
N GLN A 423 22.33 -7.68 14.95
CA GLN A 423 20.95 -7.98 14.55
C GLN A 423 20.85 -8.74 13.22
N ARG A 424 21.92 -8.76 12.42
CA ARG A 424 21.91 -9.35 11.07
C ARG A 424 21.48 -10.81 11.06
N GLY A 425 21.87 -11.58 12.11
CA GLY A 425 21.47 -12.97 12.24
C GLY A 425 19.97 -13.16 12.47
N SER A 426 19.38 -12.40 13.38
CA SER A 426 17.93 -12.45 13.66
C SER A 426 17.10 -11.96 12.48
N ILE A 427 17.54 -10.89 11.79
CA ILE A 427 16.85 -10.38 10.59
C ILE A 427 16.89 -11.43 9.47
N ARG A 428 18.03 -12.09 9.22
CA ARG A 428 18.09 -13.21 8.26
C ARG A 428 17.11 -14.32 8.59
N ALA A 429 17.01 -14.70 9.86
CA ALA A 429 16.05 -15.73 10.30
C ALA A 429 14.60 -15.29 10.09
N GLN A 430 14.26 -14.04 10.40
CA GLN A 430 12.93 -13.48 10.16
C GLN A 430 12.59 -13.45 8.66
N LEU A 431 13.51 -13.00 7.80
CA LEU A 431 13.30 -12.97 6.36
C LEU A 431 13.13 -14.36 5.75
N ALA A 432 13.87 -15.35 6.27
CA ALA A 432 13.71 -16.74 5.86
C ALA A 432 12.32 -17.31 6.22
N ALA A 433 11.76 -16.90 7.38
CA ALA A 433 10.45 -17.34 7.85
C ALA A 433 9.28 -16.68 7.08
N LEU A 434 9.44 -15.42 6.65
CA LEU A 434 8.39 -14.65 5.96
C LEU A 434 8.13 -15.09 4.51
N GLY A 435 8.98 -15.91 3.91
CA GLY A 435 8.85 -16.31 2.51
C GLY A 435 9.24 -15.21 1.49
N ALA A 436 9.08 -15.52 0.19
CA ALA A 436 9.44 -14.60 -0.90
C ALA A 436 8.44 -13.45 -1.10
N GLU A 437 7.32 -13.47 -0.40
CA GLU A 437 6.19 -12.56 -0.58
C GLU A 437 6.33 -11.23 0.20
N ALA A 438 7.45 -11.01 0.89
CA ALA A 438 7.74 -9.68 1.40
C ALA A 438 7.93 -8.75 0.19
N TYR A 439 6.93 -7.95 -0.11
CA TYR A 439 6.90 -6.96 -1.20
C TYR A 439 7.94 -5.85 -0.99
N GLY A 440 9.21 -6.16 -0.85
CA GLY A 440 10.31 -5.23 -0.48
C GLY A 440 10.16 -3.89 -1.13
N GLY A 441 10.18 -3.23 -1.91
CA GLY A 441 9.92 -1.91 -2.46
C GLY A 441 8.50 -1.69 -3.01
N HIS A 442 7.58 -2.65 -2.86
CA HIS A 442 6.21 -2.49 -3.34
C HIS A 442 5.42 -1.50 -2.47
N ALA A 443 4.45 -0.79 -3.06
CA ALA A 443 3.60 0.17 -2.35
C ALA A 443 2.83 -0.46 -1.18
N LEU A 444 2.49 -1.74 -1.26
CA LEU A 444 1.84 -2.51 -0.20
C LEU A 444 2.82 -3.21 0.76
N ALA A 445 4.12 -2.94 0.68
CA ALA A 445 5.09 -3.49 1.61
C ALA A 445 4.73 -3.12 3.06
N LYS A 446 4.83 -4.09 3.98
CA LYS A 446 4.40 -3.97 5.38
C LYS A 446 2.90 -3.76 5.61
N ALA A 447 2.05 -3.80 4.62
CA ALA A 447 0.62 -3.86 4.86
C ALA A 447 0.30 -5.13 5.64
N ASP A 448 -0.66 -5.04 6.57
CA ASP A 448 -1.17 -6.21 7.27
C ASP A 448 -1.70 -7.22 6.22
N PRO A 449 -1.23 -8.47 6.21
CA PRO A 449 -1.72 -9.47 5.26
C PRO A 449 -3.24 -9.63 5.25
N GLU A 450 -3.92 -9.32 6.36
CA GLU A 450 -5.38 -9.32 6.43
C GLU A 450 -6.02 -8.15 5.67
N LEU A 451 -5.27 -7.08 5.41
CA LEU A 451 -5.71 -5.94 4.61
C LEU A 451 -5.39 -6.13 3.12
N ILE A 452 -4.44 -7.01 2.80
CA ILE A 452 -4.07 -7.32 1.42
C ILE A 452 -5.00 -8.42 0.92
N GLY A 453 -6.16 -8.03 0.42
CA GLY A 453 -7.02 -8.91 -0.35
C GLY A 453 -6.58 -8.98 -1.81
N ASP A 454 -7.23 -9.79 -2.59
CA ASP A 454 -7.13 -9.73 -4.03
C ASP A 454 -8.09 -8.64 -4.53
N HIS A 455 -7.57 -7.47 -4.84
CA HIS A 455 -8.36 -6.29 -5.23
C HIS A 455 -9.13 -6.49 -6.56
N GLU A 456 -8.80 -7.51 -7.35
CA GLU A 456 -9.65 -7.91 -8.48
C GLU A 456 -11.03 -8.44 -8.04
N PHE A 457 -11.14 -8.82 -6.78
CA PHE A 457 -12.35 -9.43 -6.20
C PHE A 457 -12.88 -8.67 -4.98
N ASP A 458 -12.51 -7.41 -4.81
CA ASP A 458 -13.05 -6.57 -3.75
C ASP A 458 -14.58 -6.61 -3.75
N GLY A 459 -15.16 -6.67 -2.56
CA GLY A 459 -16.60 -6.84 -2.39
C GLY A 459 -17.13 -8.24 -2.72
N LEU A 460 -16.28 -9.18 -3.12
CA LEU A 460 -16.64 -10.55 -3.33
C LEU A 460 -16.36 -11.44 -2.11
N HIS A 461 -16.90 -12.64 -2.17
CA HIS A 461 -16.79 -13.64 -1.13
C HIS A 461 -15.35 -13.85 -0.64
N GLY A 462 -15.16 -13.76 0.67
CA GLY A 462 -13.87 -14.00 1.33
C GLY A 462 -12.83 -12.89 1.14
N ARG A 463 -13.20 -11.75 0.56
CA ARG A 463 -12.28 -10.62 0.32
C ARG A 463 -12.44 -9.55 1.37
N ILE A 464 -11.34 -8.85 1.63
CA ILE A 464 -11.29 -7.68 2.51
C ILE A 464 -11.10 -6.46 1.63
N SER A 465 -12.08 -5.55 1.65
CA SER A 465 -12.08 -4.38 0.75
C SER A 465 -11.08 -3.29 1.15
N GLN A 466 -10.48 -3.37 2.33
CA GLN A 466 -9.52 -2.36 2.80
C GLN A 466 -8.30 -2.19 1.90
N VAL A 467 -7.91 -3.22 1.15
CA VAL A 467 -6.76 -3.14 0.26
C VAL A 467 -6.92 -2.04 -0.78
N ASN A 468 -8.14 -1.78 -1.22
CA ASN A 468 -8.40 -0.76 -2.23
C ASN A 468 -8.29 0.69 -1.71
N GLY A 469 -8.12 0.87 -0.41
CA GLY A 469 -7.89 2.18 0.19
C GLY A 469 -6.63 2.25 1.05
N PHE A 470 -5.80 1.19 1.07
CA PHE A 470 -4.57 1.20 1.83
C PHE A 470 -3.54 2.14 1.20
N CYS A 471 -3.03 3.07 2.01
CA CYS A 471 -2.15 4.12 1.55
C CYS A 471 -0.96 4.33 2.49
N ARG A 472 0.23 4.50 1.93
CA ARG A 472 1.47 4.82 2.63
C ARG A 472 2.01 6.21 2.30
N ALA A 473 1.21 7.08 1.67
CA ALA A 473 1.62 8.46 1.36
C ALA A 473 2.08 9.22 2.61
N ALA A 474 1.43 8.98 3.75
CA ALA A 474 1.77 9.59 5.03
C ALA A 474 3.17 9.21 5.55
N ASP A 475 3.62 7.97 5.33
CA ASP A 475 4.98 7.52 5.72
C ASP A 475 6.06 8.35 5.03
N CYS A 476 5.87 8.62 3.75
CA CYS A 476 6.84 9.43 3.01
C CYS A 476 6.80 10.89 3.37
N LYS A 477 5.60 11.43 3.57
CA LYS A 477 5.45 12.81 4.01
C LYS A 477 6.16 13.04 5.35
N SER A 478 6.30 12.02 6.20
CA SER A 478 7.05 12.13 7.46
C SER A 478 8.53 12.40 7.23
N LEU A 479 9.18 11.73 6.27
CA LEU A 479 10.58 11.95 5.91
C LEU A 479 10.79 13.37 5.34
N ASP A 480 9.93 13.77 4.43
CA ASP A 480 10.03 15.09 3.79
C ASP A 480 9.66 16.23 4.75
N LEU A 481 8.70 16.01 5.65
CA LEU A 481 8.36 16.96 6.70
C LEU A 481 9.53 17.14 7.68
N ALA A 482 10.26 16.05 7.99
CA ALA A 482 11.48 16.14 8.78
C ALA A 482 12.56 16.98 8.09
N ALA A 483 12.77 16.78 6.79
CA ALA A 483 13.69 17.57 5.99
C ALA A 483 13.26 19.03 5.91
N MET A 484 11.97 19.29 5.77
CA MET A 484 11.39 20.65 5.78
C MET A 484 11.57 21.32 7.14
N ARG A 485 11.34 20.62 8.26
CA ARG A 485 11.59 21.18 9.61
C ARG A 485 13.05 21.52 9.79
N LEU A 486 13.97 20.66 9.36
CA LEU A 486 15.41 20.98 9.38
C LEU A 486 15.70 22.26 8.58
N GLU A 487 15.15 22.38 7.36
CA GLU A 487 15.30 23.58 6.53
C GLU A 487 14.74 24.83 7.21
N LEU A 488 13.55 24.75 7.82
CA LEU A 488 12.93 25.88 8.54
C LEU A 488 13.72 26.29 9.77
N GLU A 489 14.27 25.33 10.52
CA GLU A 489 15.15 25.65 11.68
C GLU A 489 16.42 26.38 11.23
N LEU A 490 17.03 25.91 10.13
CA LEU A 490 18.22 26.56 9.56
C LEU A 490 17.90 27.95 9.01
N ALA A 491 16.79 28.15 8.33
CA ALA A 491 16.37 29.45 7.79
C ALA A 491 16.05 30.47 8.89
N ARG A 492 15.41 30.07 10.00
CA ARG A 492 15.16 30.94 11.15
C ARG A 492 16.44 31.48 11.76
N GLU A 493 17.48 30.68 11.88
CA GLU A 493 18.78 31.10 12.39
C GLU A 493 19.47 32.10 11.45
N GLU A 494 19.33 31.95 10.15
CA GLU A 494 19.85 32.91 9.19
C GLU A 494 19.16 34.28 9.32
N ILE A 495 17.84 34.30 9.46
CA ILE A 495 17.07 35.53 9.66
C ILE A 495 17.43 36.22 10.99
N ASN A 496 17.58 35.47 12.08
CA ASN A 496 17.92 36.00 13.38
C ASN A 496 19.32 36.61 13.38
N ASN A 497 20.28 36.03 12.68
CA ASN A 497 21.64 36.54 12.58
C ASN A 497 21.79 37.73 11.62
N THR A 498 20.84 37.97 10.73
CA THR A 498 20.84 39.12 9.80
C THR A 498 20.06 40.32 10.31
N LYS A 499 19.32 40.20 11.40
CA LYS A 499 18.52 41.28 12.03
C LYS A 499 19.33 42.35 12.76
N SER A 500 20.63 42.45 12.54
CA SER A 500 21.43 43.59 13.04
C SER A 500 21.39 44.83 12.15
N VAL A 501 20.68 44.83 11.04
CA VAL A 501 20.57 45.99 10.14
C VAL A 501 19.15 46.13 9.60
N ASP A 502 18.55 47.24 9.94
CA ASP A 502 17.41 47.93 9.35
C ASP A 502 15.95 47.42 9.56
N ASN A 503 15.16 48.33 10.11
CA ASN A 503 13.74 48.54 10.16
C ASN A 503 12.93 47.91 8.99
N LEU A 504 12.61 46.64 9.09
CA LEU A 504 11.58 46.06 8.27
C LEU A 504 10.37 45.77 9.16
N THR A 505 9.22 46.32 8.78
CA THR A 505 7.92 46.09 9.40
C THR A 505 7.74 44.60 9.77
N PRO A 506 7.30 44.27 10.99
CA PRO A 506 7.15 42.89 11.41
C PRO A 506 6.11 42.24 10.50
N LYS A 507 6.51 41.26 9.69
CA LYS A 507 5.57 40.32 9.08
C LYS A 507 4.73 39.73 10.22
N LYS A 508 3.39 39.67 10.04
CA LYS A 508 2.51 38.95 10.98
C LYS A 508 3.17 37.61 11.31
N PRO A 509 3.28 37.27 12.60
CA PRO A 509 3.85 35.97 12.97
C PRO A 509 3.08 34.87 12.25
N ASP A 510 3.79 33.94 11.62
CA ASP A 510 3.17 32.79 10.96
C ASP A 510 2.32 32.04 11.98
N VAL A 511 1.09 31.71 11.61
CA VAL A 511 0.23 30.83 12.41
C VAL A 511 0.92 29.46 12.46
N MET A 512 1.18 28.97 13.67
CA MET A 512 1.87 27.69 13.88
C MET A 512 0.87 26.61 14.25
N ILE A 513 0.95 25.48 13.59
CA ILE A 513 0.24 24.26 13.94
C ILE A 513 1.27 23.19 14.29
N ASP A 514 1.27 22.77 15.57
CA ASP A 514 2.17 21.73 16.09
C ASP A 514 3.65 21.98 15.75
N GLY A 515 4.08 23.23 15.89
CA GLY A 515 5.46 23.65 15.66
C GLY A 515 5.88 23.85 14.21
N VAL A 516 4.95 23.70 13.26
CA VAL A 516 5.14 23.94 11.82
C VAL A 516 4.25 25.10 11.38
N PRO A 517 4.71 26.02 10.52
CA PRO A 517 3.83 27.04 9.96
C PRO A 517 2.63 26.44 9.23
N GLU A 518 1.43 26.97 9.50
CA GLU A 518 0.18 26.48 8.92
C GLU A 518 0.23 26.43 7.39
N GLN A 519 0.88 27.42 6.78
CA GLN A 519 1.05 27.48 5.31
C GLN A 519 1.77 26.26 4.71
N PHE A 520 2.46 25.45 5.52
CA PHE A 520 3.08 24.19 5.09
C PHE A 520 2.25 22.96 5.47
N VAL A 521 1.90 22.83 6.76
CA VAL A 521 1.22 21.62 7.23
C VAL A 521 -0.23 21.54 6.74
N GLY A 522 -0.91 22.68 6.60
CA GLY A 522 -2.28 22.73 6.12
C GLY A 522 -2.46 22.15 4.72
N PRO A 523 -1.77 22.67 3.70
CA PRO A 523 -1.82 22.13 2.35
C PRO A 523 -1.40 20.65 2.26
N LEU A 524 -0.44 20.19 3.09
CA LEU A 524 -0.05 18.79 3.14
C LEU A 524 -1.18 17.88 3.66
N ILE A 525 -1.94 18.36 4.65
CA ILE A 525 -3.13 17.64 5.14
C ILE A 525 -4.20 17.62 4.05
N ALA A 526 -4.46 18.74 3.40
CA ALA A 526 -5.46 18.82 2.33
C ALA A 526 -5.13 17.90 1.15
N GLU A 527 -3.86 17.83 0.73
CA GLU A 527 -3.39 16.90 -0.30
C GLU A 527 -3.59 15.45 0.12
N LEU A 528 -3.16 15.07 1.35
CA LEU A 528 -3.33 13.72 1.86
C LEU A 528 -4.82 13.33 1.90
N VAL A 529 -5.68 14.22 2.38
CA VAL A 529 -7.13 13.97 2.41
C VAL A 529 -7.71 13.86 1.00
N ALA A 530 -7.29 14.71 0.07
CA ALA A 530 -7.72 14.62 -1.34
C ALA A 530 -7.31 13.27 -1.95
N HIS A 531 -6.12 12.77 -1.63
CA HIS A 531 -5.64 11.44 -2.03
C HIS A 531 -6.57 10.35 -1.49
N GLU A 532 -6.86 10.34 -0.19
CA GLU A 532 -7.75 9.31 0.41
C GLU A 532 -9.17 9.38 -0.14
N VAL A 533 -9.70 10.59 -0.40
CA VAL A 533 -10.99 10.74 -1.10
C VAL A 533 -10.95 10.14 -2.50
N GLY A 534 -9.83 10.27 -3.21
CA GLY A 534 -9.63 9.62 -4.50
C GLY A 534 -9.87 8.11 -4.44
N HIS A 535 -9.37 7.44 -3.38
CA HIS A 535 -9.65 6.02 -3.14
C HIS A 535 -11.14 5.77 -2.90
N THR A 536 -11.79 6.59 -2.09
CA THR A 536 -13.22 6.44 -1.79
C THR A 536 -14.15 6.68 -2.97
N ILE A 537 -13.66 7.31 -4.04
CA ILE A 537 -14.39 7.44 -5.31
C ILE A 537 -13.94 6.43 -6.36
N GLY A 538 -13.15 5.43 -5.97
CA GLY A 538 -12.78 4.27 -6.76
C GLY A 538 -11.41 4.34 -7.45
N LEU A 539 -10.62 5.40 -7.27
CA LEU A 539 -9.34 5.56 -7.95
C LEU A 539 -8.21 4.78 -7.25
N ARG A 540 -7.35 4.18 -8.05
CA ARG A 540 -6.08 3.59 -7.64
C ARG A 540 -4.96 4.62 -7.65
N HIS A 541 -3.83 4.28 -7.04
CA HIS A 541 -2.61 5.08 -7.14
C HIS A 541 -2.21 5.32 -8.59
N ASN A 542 -1.57 6.47 -8.85
CA ASN A 542 -0.95 6.79 -10.13
C ASN A 542 0.49 7.25 -9.93
N PHE A 543 1.43 6.32 -9.80
CA PHE A 543 2.86 6.55 -9.55
C PHE A 543 3.66 7.03 -10.78
N LYS A 544 3.00 7.43 -11.85
CA LYS A 544 3.64 8.02 -13.04
C LYS A 544 3.27 9.50 -13.22
N ALA A 545 2.41 10.00 -12.34
CA ALA A 545 1.89 11.35 -12.42
C ALA A 545 2.94 12.44 -12.09
N SER A 546 3.97 12.11 -11.30
CA SER A 546 5.10 12.99 -10.99
C SER A 546 5.88 13.46 -12.22
N SER A 547 5.81 12.73 -13.35
CA SER A 547 6.69 12.88 -14.51
C SER A 547 6.23 13.91 -15.56
N ILE A 548 5.12 14.64 -15.35
CA ILE A 548 4.51 15.47 -16.40
C ILE A 548 5.16 16.83 -16.63
N TYR A 549 5.90 17.36 -15.66
CA TYR A 549 6.56 18.66 -15.76
C TYR A 549 8.05 18.56 -15.45
N SER A 550 8.85 19.48 -16.04
CA SER A 550 10.25 19.62 -15.63
C SER A 550 10.34 20.26 -14.24
N LEU A 551 11.42 19.99 -13.51
CA LEU A 551 11.67 20.57 -12.19
C LEU A 551 11.67 22.10 -12.21
N GLU A 552 12.16 22.69 -13.29
CA GLU A 552 12.16 24.14 -13.51
C GLU A 552 10.73 24.66 -13.65
N LYS A 553 9.89 23.98 -14.42
CA LYS A 553 8.49 24.36 -14.62
C LYS A 553 7.70 24.24 -13.31
N ILE A 554 7.88 23.19 -12.56
CA ILE A 554 7.26 23.00 -11.24
C ILE A 554 7.58 24.20 -10.31
N ASN A 555 8.79 24.74 -10.41
CA ASN A 555 9.27 25.86 -9.59
C ASN A 555 9.23 27.22 -10.34
N SER A 556 8.22 27.43 -11.16
CA SER A 556 8.02 28.66 -11.94
C SER A 556 6.74 29.40 -11.57
N ASP A 557 6.65 30.68 -11.97
CA ASP A 557 5.43 31.49 -11.84
C ASP A 557 4.27 30.99 -12.75
N GLU A 558 4.55 30.09 -13.70
CA GLU A 558 3.51 29.47 -14.53
C GLU A 558 2.68 28.48 -13.71
N ILE A 559 3.31 27.72 -12.82
CA ILE A 559 2.67 26.67 -12.02
C ILE A 559 2.25 27.19 -10.64
N LYS A 560 3.14 27.89 -9.94
CA LYS A 560 2.94 28.30 -8.55
C LYS A 560 1.63 29.01 -8.30
N GLY A 561 0.78 28.42 -7.46
CA GLY A 561 -0.54 28.92 -7.08
C GLY A 561 -1.60 28.87 -8.19
N LYS A 562 -1.32 28.26 -9.35
CA LYS A 562 -2.20 28.25 -10.52
C LYS A 562 -2.53 26.85 -11.01
N GLU A 563 -1.53 25.99 -11.15
CA GLU A 563 -1.65 24.61 -11.59
C GLU A 563 -1.07 23.65 -10.54
N THR A 564 -1.39 22.38 -10.67
CA THR A 564 -0.87 21.34 -9.81
C THR A 564 0.56 20.92 -10.19
N LEU A 565 1.34 20.44 -9.23
CA LEU A 565 2.74 20.05 -9.44
C LEU A 565 2.89 18.80 -10.30
N ALA A 566 1.84 17.95 -10.33
CA ALA A 566 1.85 16.64 -10.97
C ALA A 566 0.52 16.35 -11.65
N GLY A 567 0.45 15.25 -12.38
CA GLY A 567 -0.71 14.80 -13.13
C GLY A 567 -1.86 14.30 -12.28
N SER A 568 -1.59 13.85 -11.06
CA SER A 568 -2.60 13.26 -10.18
C SER A 568 -2.22 13.44 -8.71
N VAL A 569 -3.24 13.67 -7.89
CA VAL A 569 -3.11 13.64 -6.42
C VAL A 569 -2.99 12.20 -5.90
N MET A 570 -3.24 11.20 -6.76
CA MET A 570 -3.11 9.77 -6.41
C MET A 570 -1.67 9.25 -6.47
N ASP A 571 -0.68 10.11 -6.65
CA ASP A 571 0.75 9.81 -6.53
C ASP A 571 1.23 10.01 -5.08
N TYR A 572 2.31 9.34 -4.69
CA TYR A 572 3.00 9.60 -3.44
C TYR A 572 4.11 10.64 -3.67
N LEU A 573 3.71 11.88 -3.85
CA LEU A 573 4.64 12.96 -4.12
C LEU A 573 5.45 13.35 -2.89
N PRO A 574 6.75 13.61 -3.05
CA PRO A 574 7.56 14.23 -2.00
C PRO A 574 7.18 15.71 -1.83
N ILE A 575 7.61 16.31 -0.71
CA ILE A 575 7.52 17.76 -0.56
C ILE A 575 8.51 18.42 -1.55
N ASN A 576 8.00 19.35 -2.37
CA ASN A 576 8.82 20.07 -3.33
C ASN A 576 9.74 21.08 -2.61
N MET A 577 10.92 20.64 -2.19
CA MET A 577 11.98 21.50 -1.71
C MET A 577 12.98 21.78 -2.83
N PHE A 578 13.18 23.04 -3.17
CA PHE A 578 14.03 23.45 -4.28
C PHE A 578 15.20 24.34 -3.85
N LYS A 579 16.42 23.93 -4.16
CA LYS A 579 17.68 24.67 -3.87
C LYS A 579 18.42 25.06 -5.16
N GLY A 580 17.67 25.59 -6.14
CA GLY A 580 18.27 26.18 -7.34
C GLY A 580 18.84 27.58 -7.07
N ILE A 581 20.09 27.83 -7.45
CA ILE A 581 20.73 29.16 -7.30
C ILE A 581 19.96 30.18 -8.13
N GLY A 582 19.47 31.24 -7.50
CA GLY A 582 18.76 32.34 -8.14
C GLY A 582 17.36 32.02 -8.66
N LYS A 583 16.81 30.84 -8.32
CA LYS A 583 15.48 30.39 -8.76
C LYS A 583 14.45 30.46 -7.62
N LYS A 584 13.17 30.61 -8.00
CA LYS A 584 12.05 30.67 -7.05
C LYS A 584 11.65 29.28 -6.58
N GLN A 585 11.18 29.19 -5.34
CA GLN A 585 10.49 28.03 -4.80
C GLN A 585 9.04 28.01 -5.30
N GLY A 586 8.63 26.91 -5.93
CA GLY A 586 7.23 26.65 -6.30
C GLY A 586 6.33 26.33 -5.11
N ASP A 587 5.16 25.79 -5.34
CA ASP A 587 4.32 25.24 -4.28
C ASP A 587 5.00 24.01 -3.66
N TYR A 588 4.81 23.79 -2.35
CA TYR A 588 5.45 22.69 -1.65
C TYR A 588 4.73 21.36 -1.86
N THR A 589 3.45 21.42 -2.25
CA THR A 589 2.55 20.27 -2.37
C THR A 589 1.49 20.53 -3.43
N MET A 590 0.68 19.52 -3.76
CA MET A 590 -0.47 19.70 -4.65
C MET A 590 -1.49 20.67 -4.04
N ILE A 591 -1.90 21.65 -4.81
CA ILE A 591 -2.92 22.64 -4.42
C ILE A 591 -4.32 22.30 -4.95
N GLY A 592 -4.47 21.15 -5.56
CA GLY A 592 -5.69 20.61 -6.14
C GLY A 592 -5.45 19.25 -6.78
N ILE A 593 -6.47 18.73 -7.44
CA ILE A 593 -6.38 17.51 -8.23
C ILE A 593 -5.78 17.77 -9.60
N GLY A 594 -5.06 16.81 -10.16
CA GLY A 594 -4.30 16.96 -11.40
C GLY A 594 -5.09 16.64 -12.68
N PRO A 595 -4.51 16.89 -13.87
CA PRO A 595 -5.17 16.62 -15.14
C PRO A 595 -5.59 15.17 -15.35
N TYR A 596 -4.83 14.19 -14.84
CA TYR A 596 -5.21 12.79 -14.87
C TYR A 596 -6.45 12.53 -14.02
N ASP A 597 -6.58 13.16 -12.85
CA ASP A 597 -7.73 12.99 -11.96
C ASP A 597 -9.02 13.46 -12.62
N TYR A 598 -8.97 14.58 -13.34
CA TYR A 598 -10.10 15.06 -14.16
C TYR A 598 -10.48 14.05 -15.23
N TRP A 599 -9.50 13.47 -15.92
CA TRP A 599 -9.75 12.46 -16.95
C TRP A 599 -10.31 11.16 -16.36
N ALA A 600 -9.80 10.74 -15.23
CA ALA A 600 -10.28 9.55 -14.51
C ALA A 600 -11.74 9.74 -14.04
N VAL A 601 -12.08 10.91 -13.47
CA VAL A 601 -13.46 11.23 -13.09
C VAL A 601 -14.36 11.31 -14.34
N GLU A 602 -13.89 11.88 -15.44
CA GLU A 602 -14.64 11.90 -16.70
C GLU A 602 -14.93 10.50 -17.21
N TYR A 603 -13.93 9.61 -17.22
CA TYR A 603 -14.11 8.21 -17.58
C TYR A 603 -15.10 7.50 -16.64
N GLY A 604 -14.95 7.67 -15.32
CA GLY A 604 -15.74 6.96 -14.32
C GLY A 604 -17.18 7.43 -14.20
N TYR A 605 -17.43 8.76 -14.31
CA TYR A 605 -18.67 9.37 -13.84
C TYR A 605 -19.47 10.10 -14.92
N SER A 606 -18.93 10.34 -16.13
CA SER A 606 -19.70 10.97 -17.21
C SER A 606 -20.98 10.19 -17.51
N ILE A 607 -22.07 10.91 -17.74
CA ILE A 607 -23.34 10.34 -18.18
C ILE A 607 -23.26 10.20 -19.71
N LEU A 608 -22.93 9.00 -20.16
CA LEU A 608 -22.68 8.69 -21.57
C LEU A 608 -23.94 8.20 -22.26
N LYS A 609 -24.09 8.58 -23.54
CA LYS A 609 -25.17 8.15 -24.41
C LYS A 609 -24.79 6.92 -25.23
N SER A 610 -23.51 6.72 -25.49
CA SER A 610 -22.99 5.60 -26.30
C SER A 610 -21.61 5.13 -25.81
N GLU A 611 -21.21 3.94 -26.25
CA GLU A 611 -19.84 3.42 -26.02
C GLU A 611 -18.78 4.21 -26.78
N ASP A 612 -19.14 4.86 -27.89
CA ASP A 612 -18.18 5.67 -28.67
C ASP A 612 -17.76 6.94 -27.94
N GLU A 613 -18.63 7.51 -27.10
CA GLU A 613 -18.25 8.61 -26.21
C GLU A 613 -17.18 8.14 -25.21
N LEU A 614 -17.30 6.90 -24.70
CA LEU A 614 -16.30 6.31 -23.80
C LEU A 614 -14.96 6.07 -24.54
N LYS A 615 -14.99 5.54 -25.77
CA LYS A 615 -13.79 5.36 -26.59
C LYS A 615 -13.09 6.68 -26.85
N LYS A 616 -13.84 7.77 -27.10
CA LYS A 616 -13.31 9.13 -27.28
C LYS A 616 -12.60 9.63 -26.01
N ILE A 617 -13.14 9.34 -24.82
CA ILE A 617 -12.46 9.69 -23.55
C ILE A 617 -11.15 8.91 -23.45
N LEU A 618 -11.17 7.61 -23.71
CA LEU A 618 -10.02 6.73 -23.60
C LEU A 618 -8.91 6.99 -24.65
N SER A 619 -9.26 7.50 -25.82
CA SER A 619 -8.28 7.80 -26.88
C SER A 619 -7.29 8.90 -26.50
N ARG A 620 -7.50 9.62 -25.40
CA ARG A 620 -6.52 10.60 -24.87
C ARG A 620 -5.39 10.00 -24.07
N VAL A 621 -5.30 8.68 -23.96
CA VAL A 621 -4.26 7.96 -23.19
C VAL A 621 -2.84 8.37 -23.54
N SER A 622 -2.60 8.76 -24.79
CA SER A 622 -1.27 9.20 -25.26
C SER A 622 -0.88 10.62 -24.85
N ASP A 623 -1.79 11.42 -24.26
CA ASP A 623 -1.45 12.74 -23.72
C ASP A 623 -0.41 12.57 -22.59
N PRO A 624 0.76 13.23 -22.68
CA PRO A 624 1.80 13.14 -21.64
C PRO A 624 1.32 13.53 -20.24
N LYS A 625 0.26 14.32 -20.11
CA LYS A 625 -0.32 14.72 -18.82
C LYS A 625 -1.23 13.65 -18.20
N LEU A 626 -1.59 12.60 -18.96
CA LEU A 626 -2.53 11.55 -18.56
C LEU A 626 -1.83 10.19 -18.36
N GLN A 627 -0.52 10.17 -18.16
CA GLN A 627 0.22 8.95 -17.93
C GLN A 627 -0.26 8.25 -16.66
N PHE A 628 -0.28 6.91 -16.71
CA PHE A 628 -0.77 6.08 -15.62
C PHE A 628 0.13 4.86 -15.40
N ALA A 629 0.51 4.67 -14.14
CA ALA A 629 1.11 3.45 -13.61
C ALA A 629 0.69 3.33 -12.14
N THR A 630 0.51 2.11 -11.65
CA THR A 630 -0.05 1.87 -10.33
C THR A 630 0.81 0.89 -9.51
N ASP A 631 0.30 0.32 -8.45
CA ASP A 631 1.05 -0.46 -7.46
C ASP A 631 1.87 -1.60 -8.08
N GLU A 632 1.29 -2.40 -8.94
CA GLU A 632 1.98 -3.50 -9.62
C GLU A 632 3.07 -3.02 -10.59
N ASP A 633 3.00 -1.80 -11.09
CA ASP A 633 4.01 -1.25 -11.99
C ASP A 633 5.28 -0.82 -11.25
N THR A 634 5.20 -0.54 -9.93
CA THR A 634 6.35 -0.12 -9.10
C THR A 634 7.43 -1.18 -8.94
N ILE A 635 7.09 -2.44 -9.21
CA ILE A 635 8.03 -3.56 -9.22
C ILE A 635 8.46 -3.96 -10.66
N GLY A 636 7.98 -3.20 -11.64
CA GLY A 636 8.30 -3.38 -13.06
C GLY A 636 9.55 -2.65 -13.53
N PRO A 637 9.80 -2.64 -14.83
CA PRO A 637 10.98 -2.01 -15.42
C PRO A 637 10.85 -0.49 -15.59
N ASP A 638 9.65 0.11 -15.44
CA ASP A 638 9.46 1.53 -15.73
C ASP A 638 9.99 2.41 -14.59
N PRO A 639 11.06 3.21 -14.81
CA PRO A 639 11.63 4.05 -13.77
C PRO A 639 10.76 5.25 -13.39
N PHE A 640 9.70 5.54 -14.16
CA PHE A 640 8.69 6.54 -13.81
C PHE A 640 7.53 5.95 -12.97
N ALA A 641 7.34 4.63 -12.95
CA ALA A 641 6.37 3.98 -12.08
C ALA A 641 6.96 3.85 -10.68
N ARG A 642 7.08 4.97 -9.97
CA ARG A 642 7.83 5.04 -8.73
C ARG A 642 7.18 5.99 -7.74
N ARG A 643 7.34 5.69 -6.45
CA ARG A 643 6.96 6.58 -5.35
C ARG A 643 8.08 7.59 -5.08
N TYR A 644 7.72 8.77 -4.62
CA TYR A 644 8.63 9.77 -4.01
C TYR A 644 9.65 10.36 -4.96
N ASP A 645 9.30 10.49 -6.21
CA ASP A 645 10.08 11.17 -7.24
C ASP A 645 9.36 12.43 -7.76
N PHE A 646 10.08 13.23 -8.50
CA PHE A 646 9.56 14.41 -9.18
C PHE A 646 10.21 14.61 -10.53
N ALA A 647 9.47 15.27 -11.39
CA ALA A 647 9.87 15.84 -12.67
C ALA A 647 10.03 14.84 -13.81
N SER A 648 9.81 15.34 -15.03
CA SER A 648 10.04 14.62 -16.28
C SER A 648 11.51 14.25 -16.52
N ASN A 649 12.43 14.86 -15.76
CA ASN A 649 13.82 14.46 -15.68
C ASN A 649 14.21 14.23 -14.21
N PRO A 650 14.05 13.01 -13.69
CA PRO A 650 14.37 12.68 -12.30
C PRO A 650 15.83 12.90 -11.91
N LEU A 651 16.76 12.90 -12.87
CA LEU A 651 18.16 13.22 -12.59
C LEU A 651 18.33 14.65 -12.05
N GLN A 652 17.59 15.62 -12.60
CA GLN A 652 17.61 17.00 -12.09
C GLN A 652 17.07 17.06 -10.67
N TYR A 653 16.00 16.30 -10.38
CA TYR A 653 15.47 16.20 -9.03
C TYR A 653 16.46 15.53 -8.07
N ALA A 654 17.10 14.42 -8.46
CA ALA A 654 18.13 13.77 -7.68
C ALA A 654 19.32 14.70 -7.36
N GLN A 655 19.76 15.49 -8.34
CA GLN A 655 20.81 16.50 -8.17
C GLN A 655 20.39 17.59 -7.17
N ASN A 656 19.13 18.06 -7.27
CA ASN A 656 18.58 19.01 -6.30
C ASN A 656 18.55 18.42 -4.88
N GLN A 657 18.12 17.18 -4.71
CA GLN A 657 18.13 16.49 -3.41
C GLN A 657 19.55 16.39 -2.84
N MET A 658 20.56 16.08 -3.67
CA MET A 658 21.95 16.05 -3.23
C MET A 658 22.49 17.44 -2.86
N ASN A 659 21.99 18.52 -3.45
CA ASN A 659 22.30 19.88 -3.04
C ASN A 659 21.73 20.19 -1.66
N ILE A 660 20.47 19.78 -1.39
CA ILE A 660 19.83 19.89 -0.07
C ILE A 660 20.63 19.10 0.97
N VAL A 661 21.00 17.86 0.68
CA VAL A 661 21.82 17.00 1.54
C VAL A 661 23.14 17.69 1.94
N ARG A 662 23.89 18.22 0.97
CA ARG A 662 25.15 18.91 1.24
C ARG A 662 24.95 20.18 2.06
N HIS A 663 23.91 20.95 1.74
CA HIS A 663 23.56 22.17 2.49
C HIS A 663 23.24 21.86 3.96
N HIS A 664 22.40 20.88 4.22
CA HIS A 664 22.04 20.48 5.57
C HIS A 664 23.26 19.96 6.34
N ARG A 665 24.04 19.04 5.75
CA ARG A 665 25.26 18.51 6.40
C ARG A 665 26.23 19.60 6.84
N GLY A 666 26.44 20.62 6.01
CA GLY A 666 27.33 21.74 6.32
C GLY A 666 26.86 22.60 7.48
N LYS A 667 25.59 22.49 7.91
CA LYS A 667 25.00 23.34 8.96
C LYS A 667 24.55 22.60 10.22
N LEU A 668 24.74 21.28 10.28
CA LEU A 668 24.24 20.46 11.39
C LEU A 668 24.78 20.88 12.74
N LEU A 669 26.09 21.17 12.85
CA LEU A 669 26.76 21.47 14.13
C LEU A 669 26.52 22.91 14.56
N ASP A 670 26.54 23.83 13.62
CA ASP A 670 26.58 25.28 13.93
C ASP A 670 25.18 25.89 14.04
N LYS A 671 24.19 25.30 13.35
CA LYS A 671 22.85 25.89 13.23
C LYS A 671 21.72 24.99 13.71
N PHE A 672 21.85 23.69 13.54
CA PHE A 672 20.76 22.75 13.88
C PHE A 672 20.79 22.33 15.35
N VAL A 673 21.98 22.05 15.92
CA VAL A 673 22.10 21.73 17.34
C VAL A 673 22.34 23.05 18.10
N LYS A 674 21.44 23.36 19.04
CA LYS A 674 21.48 24.60 19.84
C LYS A 674 22.00 24.34 21.24
N ASP A 675 22.45 25.39 21.91
CA ASP A 675 22.88 25.33 23.31
C ASP A 675 21.78 24.68 24.17
N GLY A 676 22.19 23.78 25.05
CA GLY A 676 21.27 23.01 25.90
C GLY A 676 20.60 21.81 25.25
N GLN A 677 20.77 21.58 23.94
CA GLN A 677 20.21 20.41 23.25
C GLN A 677 21.20 19.24 23.23
N SER A 678 20.68 18.02 23.18
CA SER A 678 21.49 16.81 23.05
C SER A 678 22.23 16.76 21.70
N TRP A 679 23.48 16.36 21.71
CA TRP A 679 24.27 16.09 20.50
C TRP A 679 23.68 14.94 19.64
N ALA A 680 22.82 14.09 20.18
CA ALA A 680 22.05 13.11 19.41
C ALA A 680 21.27 13.77 18.26
N LYS A 681 20.90 15.05 18.38
CA LYS A 681 20.23 15.80 17.32
C LYS A 681 21.11 15.92 16.06
N ALA A 682 22.43 16.07 16.20
CA ALA A 682 23.36 16.07 15.05
C ALA A 682 23.34 14.70 14.33
N ARG A 683 23.34 13.62 15.10
CA ARG A 683 23.23 12.24 14.55
C ARG A 683 21.93 12.06 13.79
N TYR A 684 20.80 12.49 14.36
CA TYR A 684 19.50 12.39 13.70
C TYR A 684 19.46 13.22 12.40
N GLY A 685 19.91 14.46 12.43
CA GLY A 685 20.01 15.30 11.24
C GLY A 685 20.89 14.69 10.15
N TYR A 686 22.01 14.09 10.52
CA TYR A 686 22.87 13.40 9.56
C TYR A 686 22.20 12.17 8.95
N GLN A 687 21.55 11.34 9.77
CA GLN A 687 20.81 10.15 9.30
C GLN A 687 19.67 10.54 8.36
N LEU A 688 18.96 11.63 8.63
CA LEU A 688 17.97 12.19 7.72
C LEU A 688 18.58 12.49 6.34
N THR A 689 19.71 13.17 6.30
CA THR A 689 20.39 13.46 5.03
C THR A 689 20.85 12.19 4.32
N LEU A 690 21.21 11.15 5.07
CA LEU A 690 21.60 9.85 4.52
C LEU A 690 20.40 9.13 3.86
N SER A 691 19.19 9.27 4.44
CA SER A 691 17.95 8.73 3.85
C SER A 691 17.59 9.46 2.55
N LEU A 692 17.70 10.79 2.51
CA LEU A 692 17.49 11.57 1.28
C LEU A 692 18.50 11.19 0.17
N GLN A 693 19.76 10.99 0.54
CA GLN A 693 20.80 10.50 -0.38
C GLN A 693 20.44 9.13 -0.92
N SER A 694 20.08 8.17 -0.05
CA SER A 694 19.72 6.80 -0.44
C SER A 694 18.50 6.77 -1.36
N ARG A 695 17.49 7.63 -1.13
CA ARG A 695 16.33 7.78 -2.01
C ARG A 695 16.75 8.22 -3.42
N SER A 696 17.63 9.21 -3.51
CA SER A 696 18.15 9.67 -4.80
C SER A 696 18.96 8.60 -5.54
N LEU A 697 19.75 7.81 -4.79
CA LEU A 697 20.54 6.70 -5.35
C LEU A 697 19.64 5.59 -5.87
N SER A 698 18.64 5.16 -5.10
CA SER A 698 17.66 4.14 -5.50
C SER A 698 16.89 4.60 -6.74
N MET A 699 16.41 5.85 -6.75
CA MET A 699 15.70 6.41 -7.89
C MET A 699 16.54 6.35 -9.17
N MET A 700 17.81 6.74 -9.11
CA MET A 700 18.69 6.70 -10.29
C MET A 700 19.09 5.28 -10.68
N ALA A 701 19.29 4.39 -9.73
CA ALA A 701 19.62 2.98 -10.03
C ALA A 701 18.53 2.28 -10.86
N ASN A 702 17.26 2.62 -10.67
CA ASN A 702 16.14 2.04 -11.42
C ASN A 702 16.15 2.40 -12.91
N TRP A 703 16.90 3.43 -13.33
CA TRP A 703 17.06 3.76 -14.75
C TRP A 703 17.95 2.76 -15.49
N ILE A 704 18.83 2.06 -14.77
CA ILE A 704 19.75 1.07 -15.34
C ILE A 704 18.97 -0.20 -15.70
N GLY A 705 18.94 -0.56 -16.97
CA GLY A 705 18.11 -1.64 -17.48
C GLY A 705 16.61 -1.32 -17.44
N GLY A 706 16.25 -0.05 -17.26
CA GLY A 706 14.87 0.40 -17.26
C GLY A 706 14.22 0.40 -18.64
N SER A 707 12.89 0.30 -18.66
CA SER A 707 12.06 0.43 -19.86
C SER A 707 10.77 1.18 -19.51
N HIS A 708 10.38 2.13 -20.34
CA HIS A 708 9.10 2.80 -20.23
C HIS A 708 7.99 1.85 -20.66
N VAL A 709 6.93 1.78 -19.84
CA VAL A 709 5.75 0.95 -20.09
C VAL A 709 4.54 1.84 -20.31
N ASN A 710 3.82 1.63 -21.40
CA ASN A 710 2.61 2.35 -21.78
C ASN A 710 1.42 1.39 -21.86
N ARG A 711 0.25 1.89 -21.58
CA ARG A 711 -1.01 1.10 -21.61
C ARG A 711 -1.86 1.37 -22.85
N ASP A 712 -1.27 1.97 -23.86
CA ASP A 712 -1.90 2.23 -25.15
C ASP A 712 -2.33 0.93 -25.84
N LYS A 713 -3.43 0.99 -26.52
CA LYS A 713 -3.92 -0.11 -27.37
C LYS A 713 -3.65 0.20 -28.83
N LYS A 714 -3.58 -0.83 -29.67
CA LYS A 714 -3.46 -0.65 -31.11
C LYS A 714 -4.58 0.25 -31.63
N GLY A 715 -4.22 1.32 -32.33
CA GLY A 715 -5.14 2.32 -32.84
C GLY A 715 -5.38 3.52 -31.91
N ASP A 716 -4.81 3.56 -30.71
CA ASP A 716 -4.78 4.77 -29.90
C ASP A 716 -3.85 5.82 -30.57
N PRO A 717 -4.15 7.12 -30.45
CA PRO A 717 -3.31 8.17 -31.03
C PRO A 717 -1.88 8.15 -30.50
N GLY A 718 -0.91 8.51 -31.36
CA GLY A 718 0.49 8.69 -30.98
C GLY A 718 1.38 7.46 -31.18
N ASP A 719 0.82 6.30 -31.51
CA ASP A 719 1.53 5.04 -31.84
C ASP A 719 2.72 4.73 -30.92
N ARG A 720 2.50 4.86 -29.61
CA ARG A 720 3.52 4.60 -28.61
C ARG A 720 3.71 3.10 -28.42
N TYR A 721 4.97 2.66 -28.38
CA TYR A 721 5.25 1.27 -28.04
C TYR A 721 4.79 0.94 -26.60
N PRO A 722 4.19 -0.24 -26.39
CA PRO A 722 3.87 -0.72 -25.03
C PRO A 722 5.10 -0.79 -24.11
N VAL A 723 6.26 -1.14 -24.68
CA VAL A 723 7.54 -1.21 -23.96
C VAL A 723 8.63 -0.56 -24.79
N SER A 724 9.41 0.34 -24.17
CA SER A 724 10.52 1.04 -24.81
C SER A 724 11.70 1.14 -23.84
N PRO A 725 12.89 0.60 -24.15
CA PRO A 725 14.06 0.78 -23.31
C PRO A 725 14.37 2.25 -23.05
N VAL A 726 14.78 2.56 -21.82
CA VAL A 726 15.30 3.88 -21.49
C VAL A 726 16.51 4.19 -22.36
N LYS A 727 16.57 5.39 -22.90
CA LYS A 727 17.68 5.82 -23.76
C LYS A 727 19.03 5.60 -23.07
N ALA A 728 20.01 5.02 -23.78
CA ALA A 728 21.33 4.69 -23.22
C ALA A 728 22.04 5.88 -22.57
N LYS A 729 21.91 7.08 -23.13
CA LYS A 729 22.44 8.33 -22.56
C LYS A 729 21.92 8.55 -21.13
N LEU A 730 20.60 8.41 -20.91
CA LEU A 730 19.98 8.63 -19.59
C LEU A 730 20.40 7.55 -18.59
N GLN A 731 20.52 6.29 -19.03
CA GLN A 731 21.04 5.21 -18.20
C GLN A 731 22.50 5.46 -17.76
N ARG A 732 23.34 5.99 -18.67
CA ARG A 732 24.72 6.37 -18.35
C ARG A 732 24.78 7.53 -17.37
N GLU A 733 23.97 8.55 -17.56
CA GLU A 733 23.89 9.70 -16.65
C GLU A 733 23.43 9.27 -15.24
N ALA A 734 22.47 8.37 -15.18
CA ALA A 734 21.99 7.77 -13.93
C ALA A 734 23.09 6.95 -13.23
N LEU A 735 23.81 6.10 -13.97
CA LEU A 735 24.93 5.34 -13.44
C LEU A 735 26.03 6.26 -12.92
N GLU A 736 26.41 7.29 -13.66
CA GLU A 736 27.43 8.27 -13.23
C GLU A 736 27.00 9.03 -11.96
N PHE A 737 25.72 9.40 -11.88
CA PHE A 737 25.18 10.00 -10.65
C PHE A 737 25.34 9.07 -9.45
N VAL A 738 25.01 7.78 -9.61
CA VAL A 738 25.12 6.78 -8.54
C VAL A 738 26.57 6.57 -8.13
N LEU A 739 27.48 6.40 -9.10
CA LEU A 739 28.91 6.23 -8.84
C LEU A 739 29.47 7.40 -8.03
N LYS A 740 29.20 8.63 -8.47
CA LYS A 740 29.69 9.86 -7.83
C LYS A 740 29.17 10.04 -6.40
N ASN A 741 27.91 9.71 -6.15
CA ASN A 741 27.24 10.01 -4.88
C ASN A 741 27.23 8.84 -3.89
N THR A 742 27.98 7.73 -4.17
CA THR A 742 28.03 6.56 -3.27
C THR A 742 29.44 6.02 -3.04
N PHE A 743 30.28 5.97 -4.10
CA PHE A 743 31.50 5.16 -4.04
C PHE A 743 32.75 5.95 -3.69
N HIS A 744 32.62 7.24 -3.42
CA HIS A 744 33.72 8.10 -2.99
C HIS A 744 33.50 8.58 -1.55
N ASP A 745 34.55 8.73 -0.78
CA ASP A 745 34.49 9.12 0.64
C ASP A 745 33.77 10.48 0.83
N GLU A 746 34.00 11.42 -0.09
CA GLU A 746 33.43 12.76 -0.08
C GLU A 746 31.89 12.75 -0.23
N ALA A 747 31.32 11.69 -0.83
CA ALA A 747 29.88 11.56 -1.01
C ALA A 747 29.10 11.56 0.33
N PHE A 748 29.75 11.19 1.40
CA PHE A 748 29.13 11.12 2.75
C PHE A 748 29.32 12.39 3.57
N GLY A 749 30.20 13.30 3.18
CA GLY A 749 30.43 14.59 3.88
C GLY A 749 30.83 14.42 5.34
N LEU A 750 31.47 13.30 5.68
CA LEU A 750 31.91 12.99 7.04
C LEU A 750 33.25 13.69 7.36
N ASN A 751 33.36 14.22 8.57
CA ASN A 751 34.59 14.74 9.11
C ASN A 751 34.71 14.39 10.60
N THR A 752 35.92 14.60 11.16
CA THR A 752 36.20 14.24 12.56
C THR A 752 35.31 15.00 13.53
N GLU A 753 35.00 16.25 13.26
CA GLU A 753 34.21 17.12 14.13
C GLU A 753 32.77 16.64 14.23
N LEU A 754 32.16 16.32 13.09
CA LEU A 754 30.81 15.76 13.02
C LEU A 754 30.73 14.37 13.70
N LEU A 755 31.67 13.48 13.38
CA LEU A 755 31.67 12.11 13.94
C LEU A 755 31.82 12.11 15.47
N ARG A 756 32.63 13.00 16.04
CA ARG A 756 32.79 13.12 17.49
C ARG A 756 31.56 13.66 18.21
N ARG A 757 30.65 14.36 17.51
CA ARG A 757 29.43 14.94 18.03
C ARG A 757 28.16 14.11 17.72
N MET A 758 28.24 13.09 16.89
CA MET A 758 27.11 12.20 16.62
C MET A 758 26.90 11.18 17.76
N GLY A 759 26.60 11.67 18.96
CA GLY A 759 26.25 10.86 20.13
C GLY A 759 24.85 10.22 20.02
N SER A 760 24.46 9.49 21.04
CA SER A 760 23.10 8.92 21.21
C SER A 760 22.55 9.29 22.58
N ASP A 761 21.23 9.48 22.65
CA ASP A 761 20.54 9.61 23.93
C ASP A 761 20.58 8.29 24.71
N ARG A 762 20.63 8.38 26.04
CA ARG A 762 20.85 7.24 26.93
C ARG A 762 19.60 6.76 27.65
N TRP A 763 18.43 7.06 27.09
CA TRP A 763 17.16 6.57 27.62
C TRP A 763 16.92 5.10 27.22
N ILE A 764 16.50 4.29 28.18
CA ILE A 764 16.18 2.86 27.97
C ILE A 764 14.68 2.71 27.87
N ASP A 765 14.04 3.47 27.00
CA ASP A 765 12.58 3.39 26.81
C ASP A 765 12.17 2.18 25.95
N ASN A 766 13.12 1.63 25.21
CA ASN A 766 12.89 0.47 24.35
C ASN A 766 14.16 -0.39 24.29
N LEU A 767 14.08 -1.60 24.83
CA LEU A 767 15.21 -2.52 24.90
C LEU A 767 15.81 -2.86 23.53
N SER A 768 15.00 -2.89 22.47
CA SER A 768 15.49 -3.13 21.10
C SER A 768 16.36 -1.99 20.56
N ARG A 769 16.20 -0.78 21.09
CA ARG A 769 16.98 0.42 20.73
C ARG A 769 18.18 0.65 21.65
N SER A 770 18.23 0.02 22.80
CA SER A 770 19.38 0.11 23.72
C SER A 770 20.68 -0.42 23.13
N MET A 771 20.63 -1.10 21.98
CA MET A 771 21.77 -1.58 21.21
C MET A 771 22.41 -0.51 20.31
N ASP A 772 21.87 0.70 20.25
CA ASP A 772 22.52 1.78 19.52
C ASP A 772 23.87 2.11 20.15
N SER A 773 24.95 1.98 19.35
CA SER A 773 26.30 2.34 19.79
C SER A 773 26.36 3.80 20.22
N ALA A 774 27.10 4.10 21.30
CA ALA A 774 27.35 5.46 21.74
C ALA A 774 28.01 6.32 20.66
N SER A 775 28.92 5.72 19.90
CA SER A 775 29.51 6.32 18.69
C SER A 775 28.75 5.88 17.46
N TRP A 776 28.62 6.77 16.49
CA TRP A 776 28.03 6.38 15.19
C TRP A 776 28.97 5.42 14.45
N PRO A 777 28.51 4.20 14.07
CA PRO A 777 29.36 3.16 13.48
C PRO A 777 29.63 3.46 12.00
N VAL A 778 30.57 4.35 11.72
CA VAL A 778 30.84 4.94 10.40
C VAL A 778 31.02 3.88 9.30
N HIS A 779 31.85 2.88 9.54
CA HIS A 779 32.14 1.85 8.53
C HIS A 779 30.91 1.01 8.19
N ASP A 780 30.16 0.57 9.19
CA ASP A 780 28.94 -0.25 8.97
C ASP A 780 27.84 0.54 8.24
N LYS A 781 27.61 1.78 8.64
CA LYS A 781 26.55 2.62 8.05
C LYS A 781 26.87 3.02 6.61
N VAL A 782 28.09 3.45 6.34
CA VAL A 782 28.54 3.77 4.97
C VAL A 782 28.51 2.51 4.08
N MET A 783 29.06 1.40 4.59
CA MET A 783 29.04 0.12 3.88
C MET A 783 27.61 -0.37 3.60
N GLY A 784 26.68 -0.17 4.53
CA GLY A 784 25.26 -0.51 4.33
C GLY A 784 24.68 0.19 3.10
N VAL A 785 24.92 1.49 2.93
CA VAL A 785 24.48 2.26 1.76
C VAL A 785 25.19 1.79 0.48
N GLN A 786 26.52 1.63 0.54
CA GLN A 786 27.32 1.20 -0.61
C GLN A 786 26.93 -0.22 -1.09
N ALA A 787 26.78 -1.16 -0.16
CA ALA A 787 26.37 -2.53 -0.47
C ALA A 787 24.97 -2.60 -1.05
N SER A 788 24.02 -1.82 -0.50
CA SER A 788 22.66 -1.75 -1.02
C SER A 788 22.63 -1.18 -2.44
N THR A 789 23.41 -0.15 -2.69
CA THR A 789 23.54 0.44 -4.04
C THR A 789 24.15 -0.57 -5.04
N LEU A 790 25.14 -1.35 -4.64
CA LEU A 790 25.66 -2.43 -5.45
C LEU A 790 24.58 -3.49 -5.75
N THR A 791 23.74 -3.82 -4.78
CA THR A 791 22.61 -4.74 -5.00
C THR A 791 21.61 -4.20 -6.03
N MET A 792 21.29 -2.89 -5.99
CA MET A 792 20.38 -2.28 -6.97
C MET A 792 20.90 -2.45 -8.41
N ILE A 793 22.19 -2.33 -8.62
CA ILE A 793 22.81 -2.36 -9.96
C ILE A 793 23.16 -3.79 -10.40
N LEU A 794 23.72 -4.60 -9.49
CA LEU A 794 24.30 -5.90 -9.82
C LEU A 794 23.35 -7.10 -9.61
N ASN A 795 22.09 -6.87 -9.18
CA ASN A 795 21.17 -7.97 -9.07
C ASN A 795 20.85 -8.59 -10.44
N PRO A 796 20.61 -9.93 -10.51
CA PRO A 796 20.44 -10.63 -11.77
C PRO A 796 19.28 -10.14 -12.62
N THR A 797 18.20 -9.65 -12.01
CA THR A 797 17.04 -9.13 -12.74
C THR A 797 17.39 -7.84 -13.49
N THR A 798 18.09 -6.91 -12.84
CA THR A 798 18.56 -5.66 -13.47
C THR A 798 19.53 -5.97 -14.60
N LEU A 799 20.53 -6.82 -14.34
CA LEU A 799 21.53 -7.18 -15.37
C LEU A 799 20.89 -8.00 -16.51
N GLY A 800 19.94 -8.88 -16.20
CA GLY A 800 19.17 -9.61 -17.21
C GLY A 800 18.38 -8.67 -18.12
N ARG A 801 17.71 -7.67 -17.55
CA ARG A 801 16.98 -6.64 -18.33
C ARG A 801 17.92 -5.82 -19.22
N VAL A 802 19.10 -5.46 -18.74
CA VAL A 802 20.11 -4.78 -19.59
C VAL A 802 20.42 -5.65 -20.80
N TYR A 803 20.65 -6.96 -20.60
CA TYR A 803 20.98 -7.90 -21.65
C TYR A 803 19.82 -8.09 -22.64
N ASP A 804 18.60 -8.24 -22.15
CA ASP A 804 17.41 -8.41 -22.98
C ASP A 804 17.05 -7.13 -23.75
N ASN A 805 17.27 -5.95 -23.16
CA ASN A 805 17.02 -4.67 -23.80
C ASN A 805 17.89 -4.44 -25.06
N GLU A 806 19.02 -5.13 -25.20
CA GLU A 806 19.82 -5.08 -26.42
C GLU A 806 19.04 -5.57 -27.65
N PHE A 807 18.06 -6.50 -27.47
CA PHE A 807 17.16 -6.94 -28.55
C PHE A 807 16.05 -5.94 -28.88
N LEU A 808 15.74 -5.02 -27.96
CA LEU A 808 14.70 -4.01 -28.15
C LEU A 808 15.23 -2.72 -28.78
N VAL A 809 16.53 -2.64 -29.02
CA VAL A 809 17.20 -1.50 -29.66
C VAL A 809 17.82 -1.97 -30.95
N ASP A 810 17.56 -1.28 -32.07
CA ASP A 810 18.16 -1.59 -33.37
C ASP A 810 19.69 -1.61 -33.28
N SER A 811 20.35 -2.55 -33.92
CA SER A 811 21.80 -2.78 -33.82
C SER A 811 22.67 -1.59 -34.22
N ASN A 812 22.13 -0.66 -34.99
CA ASN A 812 22.79 0.59 -35.42
C ASN A 812 22.51 1.78 -34.46
N LYS A 813 21.73 1.57 -33.39
CA LYS A 813 21.43 2.60 -32.38
C LYS A 813 22.23 2.32 -31.11
N ASP A 814 22.42 3.39 -30.33
CA ASP A 814 23.17 3.34 -29.08
C ASP A 814 22.37 2.62 -27.98
N ALA A 815 22.97 1.58 -27.37
CA ALA A 815 22.45 0.84 -26.24
C ALA A 815 23.51 0.73 -25.13
N ILE A 816 23.09 0.75 -23.86
CA ILE A 816 24.00 0.41 -22.76
C ILE A 816 24.13 -1.11 -22.70
N THR A 817 25.35 -1.61 -22.41
CA THR A 817 25.64 -3.05 -22.42
C THR A 817 26.18 -3.51 -21.06
N LEU A 818 26.10 -4.82 -20.80
CA LEU A 818 26.68 -5.42 -19.59
C LEU A 818 28.18 -5.11 -19.43
N PRO A 819 29.03 -5.27 -20.47
CA PRO A 819 30.46 -4.91 -20.39
C PRO A 819 30.71 -3.45 -20.00
N GLU A 820 29.87 -2.55 -20.49
CA GLU A 820 29.98 -1.12 -20.14
C GLU A 820 29.67 -0.86 -18.66
N ILE A 821 28.57 -1.42 -18.14
CA ILE A 821 28.17 -1.24 -16.73
C ILE A 821 29.23 -1.81 -15.79
N LEU A 822 29.62 -3.07 -16.02
CA LEU A 822 30.62 -3.75 -15.21
C LEU A 822 31.97 -3.03 -15.26
N GLY A 823 32.39 -2.56 -16.43
CA GLY A 823 33.64 -1.82 -16.59
C GLY A 823 33.63 -0.45 -15.91
N LYS A 824 32.51 0.29 -15.96
CA LYS A 824 32.36 1.57 -15.25
C LYS A 824 32.40 1.38 -13.73
N LEU A 825 31.74 0.35 -13.20
CA LEU A 825 31.75 0.00 -11.79
C LEU A 825 33.17 -0.35 -11.32
N GLU A 826 33.87 -1.25 -12.00
CA GLU A 826 35.23 -1.63 -11.65
C GLU A 826 36.16 -0.39 -11.65
N LYS A 827 36.12 0.42 -12.71
CA LYS A 827 36.93 1.61 -12.83
C LYS A 827 36.70 2.62 -11.70
N ALA A 828 35.45 2.83 -11.30
CA ALA A 828 35.08 3.75 -10.21
C ALA A 828 35.48 3.24 -8.82
N ILE A 829 35.37 1.91 -8.60
CA ILE A 829 35.63 1.28 -7.30
C ILE A 829 37.12 1.04 -7.06
N TRP A 830 37.89 0.75 -8.12
CA TRP A 830 39.33 0.48 -8.04
C TRP A 830 40.17 1.61 -8.67
N THR A 831 39.75 2.86 -8.45
CA THR A 831 40.41 4.04 -9.02
C THR A 831 41.87 4.19 -8.56
N GLU A 832 42.14 3.89 -7.28
CA GLU A 832 43.41 4.12 -6.62
C GLU A 832 44.56 3.28 -7.22
N ILE A 833 44.23 2.07 -7.70
CA ILE A 833 45.28 1.17 -8.28
C ILE A 833 45.54 1.42 -9.75
N LYS A 834 44.83 2.36 -10.40
CA LYS A 834 45.03 2.62 -11.84
C LYS A 834 46.35 3.34 -12.11
N ALA A 835 46.64 4.34 -11.34
CA ALA A 835 47.88 5.12 -11.40
C ALA A 835 48.12 5.70 -9.97
N PRO A 836 48.65 4.89 -9.05
CA PRO A 836 48.93 5.37 -7.71
C PRO A 836 49.97 6.51 -7.73
N ALA A 837 49.67 7.59 -7.05
CA ALA A 837 50.60 8.70 -6.95
C ALA A 837 51.84 8.25 -6.19
N LYS A 838 53.01 8.70 -6.67
CA LYS A 838 54.32 8.44 -6.00
C LYS A 838 54.33 9.05 -4.60
N GLY A 839 54.84 8.33 -3.64
CA GLY A 839 54.96 8.77 -2.27
C GLY A 839 54.99 7.66 -1.24
N ASP A 840 55.25 8.05 0.01
CA ASP A 840 55.22 7.14 1.14
C ASP A 840 53.87 7.23 1.86
N TYR A 841 53.09 6.14 1.78
CA TYR A 841 51.80 6.03 2.45
C TYR A 841 51.97 5.42 3.84
N THR A 842 51.17 5.87 4.78
CA THR A 842 51.21 5.40 6.18
C THR A 842 49.88 4.90 6.65
N ALA A 843 49.83 4.17 7.75
CA ALA A 843 48.59 3.69 8.36
C ALA A 843 47.57 4.81 8.65
N ARG A 844 48.04 6.05 8.89
CA ARG A 844 47.18 7.23 9.12
C ARG A 844 46.82 8.00 7.84
N LYS A 845 47.61 7.82 6.80
CA LYS A 845 47.37 8.38 5.44
C LYS A 845 47.58 7.28 4.40
N PRO A 846 46.63 6.31 4.33
CA PRO A 846 46.76 5.18 3.43
C PRO A 846 46.49 5.57 1.97
N LEU A 847 47.05 4.82 1.02
CA LEU A 847 46.71 4.98 -0.40
C LEU A 847 45.22 4.73 -0.67
N ILE A 848 44.67 3.67 -0.09
CA ILE A 848 43.25 3.31 -0.18
C ILE A 848 42.62 3.52 1.20
N SER A 849 41.64 4.40 1.31
CA SER A 849 40.97 4.70 2.58
C SER A 849 40.25 3.44 3.14
N SER A 850 39.93 3.45 4.43
CA SER A 850 39.22 2.33 5.05
C SER A 850 37.82 2.11 4.47
N LEU A 851 37.10 3.18 4.11
CA LEU A 851 35.80 3.08 3.45
C LEU A 851 35.94 2.46 2.04
N ARG A 852 36.94 2.90 1.30
CA ARG A 852 37.21 2.38 -0.03
C ARG A 852 37.67 0.92 -0.02
N ARG A 853 38.54 0.51 0.92
CA ARG A 853 38.92 -0.91 1.09
C ARG A 853 37.71 -1.79 1.35
N ASN A 854 36.77 -1.35 2.20
CA ASN A 854 35.53 -2.07 2.46
C ASN A 854 34.66 -2.19 1.20
N LEU A 855 34.50 -1.10 0.45
CA LEU A 855 33.76 -1.11 -0.81
C LEU A 855 34.41 -2.03 -1.85
N GLN A 856 35.73 -2.00 -1.99
CA GLN A 856 36.47 -2.88 -2.93
C GLN A 856 36.32 -4.34 -2.58
N ARG A 857 36.35 -4.69 -1.29
CA ARG A 857 36.09 -6.06 -0.82
C ARG A 857 34.66 -6.49 -1.10
N GLU A 858 33.66 -5.67 -0.79
CA GLU A 858 32.25 -5.96 -1.06
C GLU A 858 31.99 -6.14 -2.57
N TYR A 859 32.54 -5.27 -3.40
CA TYR A 859 32.46 -5.39 -4.86
C TYR A 859 33.10 -6.70 -5.35
N LEU A 860 34.31 -7.02 -4.85
CA LEU A 860 35.03 -8.24 -5.23
C LEU A 860 34.22 -9.50 -4.88
N GLU A 861 33.67 -9.57 -3.68
CA GLU A 861 32.81 -10.70 -3.24
C GLU A 861 31.61 -10.85 -4.19
N ARG A 862 31.02 -9.75 -4.65
CA ARG A 862 29.90 -9.79 -5.59
C ARG A 862 30.31 -10.27 -6.99
N ILE A 863 31.44 -9.80 -7.51
CA ILE A 863 31.95 -10.28 -8.81
C ILE A 863 32.35 -11.75 -8.73
N VAL A 864 32.94 -12.18 -7.61
CA VAL A 864 33.19 -13.61 -7.34
C VAL A 864 31.89 -14.41 -7.36
N SER A 865 30.85 -13.94 -6.67
CA SER A 865 29.53 -14.57 -6.68
C SER A 865 28.92 -14.64 -8.08
N LEU A 866 28.99 -13.56 -8.86
CA LEU A 866 28.51 -13.50 -10.23
C LEU A 866 29.31 -14.40 -11.20
N SER A 867 30.58 -14.67 -10.92
CA SER A 867 31.39 -15.57 -11.73
C SER A 867 31.02 -17.04 -11.58
N MET A 868 30.23 -17.39 -10.55
CA MET A 868 29.79 -18.76 -10.27
C MET A 868 28.44 -19.04 -10.94
N PRO A 869 28.37 -19.89 -11.99
CA PRO A 869 27.14 -20.11 -12.76
C PRO A 869 25.94 -20.59 -11.94
N GLY A 870 26.17 -21.31 -10.81
CA GLY A 870 25.11 -21.83 -9.95
C GLY A 870 24.36 -20.77 -9.13
N ASN A 871 24.92 -19.57 -9.00
CA ASN A 871 24.32 -18.47 -8.23
C ASN A 871 23.35 -17.60 -9.04
N LEU A 872 23.27 -17.83 -10.33
CA LEU A 872 22.42 -17.05 -11.26
C LEU A 872 21.38 -17.96 -11.90
N ARG A 873 20.19 -17.44 -12.10
CA ARG A 873 19.10 -18.10 -12.82
C ARG A 873 18.85 -17.42 -14.17
N GLY A 874 18.37 -18.16 -15.15
CA GLY A 874 18.01 -17.63 -16.47
C GLY A 874 19.13 -17.68 -17.50
N SER A 875 18.81 -17.32 -18.76
CA SER A 875 19.70 -17.39 -19.94
C SER A 875 20.85 -16.39 -19.88
N SER A 876 20.70 -15.26 -19.18
CA SER A 876 21.75 -14.26 -18.98
C SER A 876 22.85 -14.68 -17.99
N SER A 877 22.65 -15.79 -17.26
CA SER A 877 23.57 -16.23 -16.20
C SER A 877 24.98 -16.55 -16.73
N ARG A 878 25.10 -17.26 -17.82
CA ARG A 878 26.41 -17.61 -18.40
C ARG A 878 27.17 -16.42 -19.01
N PRO A 879 26.55 -15.56 -19.82
CA PRO A 879 27.19 -14.31 -20.27
C PRO A 879 27.70 -13.46 -19.10
N LEU A 880 26.92 -13.30 -18.05
CA LEU A 880 27.31 -12.55 -16.84
C LEU A 880 28.49 -13.21 -16.12
N ALA A 881 28.46 -14.52 -15.92
CA ALA A 881 29.56 -15.27 -15.29
C ALA A 881 30.86 -15.15 -16.10
N ASN A 882 30.76 -15.21 -17.41
CA ASN A 882 31.94 -15.06 -18.30
C ASN A 882 32.54 -13.65 -18.20
N LEU A 883 31.69 -12.60 -18.20
CA LEU A 883 32.12 -11.21 -18.02
C LEU A 883 32.73 -10.99 -16.64
N ALA A 884 32.09 -11.48 -15.57
CA ALA A 884 32.61 -11.42 -14.22
C ALA A 884 33.98 -12.12 -14.10
N THR A 885 34.13 -13.32 -14.68
CA THR A 885 35.39 -14.04 -14.71
C THR A 885 36.49 -13.25 -15.47
N GLN A 886 36.14 -12.61 -16.59
CA GLN A 886 37.06 -11.78 -17.32
C GLN A 886 37.50 -10.54 -16.54
N GLN A 887 36.56 -9.92 -15.80
CA GLN A 887 36.90 -8.82 -14.91
C GLN A 887 37.84 -9.25 -13.78
N LEU A 888 37.61 -10.40 -13.15
CA LEU A 888 38.53 -10.93 -12.14
C LEU A 888 39.95 -11.08 -12.67
N ARG A 889 40.09 -11.63 -13.88
CA ARG A 889 41.42 -11.76 -14.55
C ARG A 889 42.06 -10.41 -14.81
N SER A 890 41.28 -9.42 -15.26
CA SER A 890 41.79 -8.07 -15.51
C SER A 890 42.20 -7.38 -14.21
N LEU A 891 41.35 -7.48 -13.17
CA LEU A 891 41.61 -6.89 -11.87
C LEU A 891 42.84 -7.49 -11.17
N ALA A 892 43.04 -8.82 -11.26
CA ALA A 892 44.24 -9.46 -10.73
C ALA A 892 45.54 -8.86 -11.31
N LYS A 893 45.61 -8.70 -12.63
CA LYS A 893 46.78 -8.08 -13.31
C LYS A 893 47.02 -6.63 -12.85
N ARG A 894 45.93 -5.88 -12.63
CA ARG A 894 46.02 -4.50 -12.16
C ARG A 894 46.46 -4.39 -10.70
N ILE A 895 45.97 -5.29 -9.83
CA ILE A 895 46.44 -5.39 -8.45
C ILE A 895 47.91 -5.73 -8.37
N GLU A 896 48.36 -6.74 -9.14
CA GLU A 896 49.78 -7.12 -9.21
C GLU A 896 50.65 -5.95 -9.69
N ALA A 897 50.21 -5.25 -10.74
CA ALA A 897 50.92 -4.08 -11.27
C ALA A 897 51.01 -2.97 -10.22
N ALA A 898 49.90 -2.68 -9.50
CA ALA A 898 49.84 -1.60 -8.48
C ALA A 898 50.82 -1.85 -7.31
N GLN A 899 51.04 -3.11 -6.92
CA GLN A 899 51.98 -3.50 -5.88
C GLN A 899 53.45 -3.34 -6.26
N LYS A 900 53.75 -3.22 -7.54
CA LYS A 900 55.09 -3.12 -8.11
C LYS A 900 55.45 -1.73 -8.62
N VAL A 901 54.60 -0.70 -8.41
CA VAL A 901 54.83 0.65 -8.93
C VAL A 901 56.05 1.28 -8.24
N GLU A 902 57.03 1.66 -9.05
CA GLU A 902 58.26 2.31 -8.59
C GLU A 902 57.98 3.70 -7.99
N GLY A 903 58.55 3.97 -6.79
CA GLY A 903 58.32 5.20 -6.08
C GLY A 903 57.02 5.28 -5.28
N VAL A 904 56.31 4.15 -5.14
CA VAL A 904 55.14 4.03 -4.25
C VAL A 904 55.46 3.06 -3.13
N LYS A 905 55.48 3.57 -1.88
CA LYS A 905 55.59 2.74 -0.69
C LYS A 905 54.20 2.61 -0.05
N LEU A 906 53.63 1.42 -0.15
CA LEU A 906 52.30 1.14 0.35
C LEU A 906 52.25 1.12 1.88
N ASP A 907 51.20 1.64 2.44
CA ASP A 907 50.88 1.47 3.87
C ASP A 907 50.47 0.01 4.18
N PRO A 908 50.59 -0.43 5.46
CA PRO A 908 50.27 -1.81 5.84
C PRO A 908 48.84 -2.27 5.52
N TYR A 909 47.86 -1.34 5.64
CA TYR A 909 46.45 -1.69 5.35
C TYR A 909 46.22 -1.90 3.87
N THR A 910 46.73 -1.03 3.02
CA THR A 910 46.59 -1.17 1.55
C THR A 910 47.34 -2.39 1.07
N ALA A 911 48.57 -2.65 1.58
CA ALA A 911 49.35 -3.81 1.19
C ALA A 911 48.64 -5.12 1.52
N ALA A 912 48.14 -5.23 2.75
CA ALA A 912 47.37 -6.42 3.18
C ALA A 912 46.06 -6.60 2.37
N HIS A 913 45.34 -5.51 2.10
CA HIS A 913 44.10 -5.55 1.32
C HIS A 913 44.35 -6.00 -0.13
N LEU A 914 45.35 -5.49 -0.80
CA LEU A 914 45.69 -5.88 -2.17
C LEU A 914 46.19 -7.34 -2.25
N ALA A 915 46.97 -7.80 -1.24
CA ALA A 915 47.40 -9.19 -1.17
C ALA A 915 46.18 -10.15 -1.00
N GLU A 916 45.29 -9.83 -0.06
CA GLU A 916 44.05 -10.61 0.15
C GLU A 916 43.18 -10.66 -1.12
N ALA A 917 42.97 -9.50 -1.76
CA ALA A 917 42.18 -9.42 -2.98
C ALA A 917 42.79 -10.25 -4.13
N GLY A 918 44.12 -10.18 -4.33
CA GLY A 918 44.84 -10.96 -5.31
C GLY A 918 44.74 -12.46 -5.07
N GLU A 919 44.90 -12.91 -3.81
CA GLU A 919 44.77 -14.30 -3.40
C GLU A 919 43.33 -14.81 -3.58
N LEU A 920 42.29 -14.02 -3.18
CA LEU A 920 40.89 -14.41 -3.38
C LEU A 920 40.57 -14.60 -4.87
N ILE A 921 41.00 -13.67 -5.72
CA ILE A 921 40.79 -13.76 -7.18
C ILE A 921 41.47 -15.01 -7.70
N LYS A 922 42.72 -15.27 -7.33
CA LYS A 922 43.48 -16.45 -7.76
C LYS A 922 42.74 -17.73 -7.39
N LYS A 923 42.37 -17.91 -6.12
CA LYS A 923 41.62 -19.07 -5.65
C LYS A 923 40.28 -19.24 -6.39
N THR A 924 39.58 -18.12 -6.66
CA THR A 924 38.32 -18.16 -7.41
C THR A 924 38.51 -18.65 -8.83
N LEU A 925 39.55 -18.20 -9.54
CA LEU A 925 39.85 -18.59 -10.92
C LEU A 925 40.37 -20.03 -11.04
N GLU A 926 41.00 -20.55 -9.96
CA GLU A 926 41.51 -21.94 -9.85
C GLU A 926 40.43 -22.92 -9.34
N ALA A 927 39.32 -22.41 -8.76
CA ALA A 927 38.26 -23.27 -8.21
C ALA A 927 37.61 -24.10 -9.33
N GLY A 928 37.63 -25.43 -9.18
CA GLY A 928 36.95 -26.34 -10.06
C GLY A 928 35.45 -26.22 -9.96
N ILE A 929 34.74 -26.26 -11.09
CA ILE A 929 33.27 -26.28 -11.11
C ILE A 929 32.80 -27.69 -10.80
N ILE A 930 32.24 -27.90 -9.60
CA ILE A 930 31.55 -29.15 -9.28
C ILE A 930 30.12 -29.00 -9.79
N TYR A 931 29.82 -29.70 -10.90
CA TYR A 931 28.44 -29.84 -11.36
C TYR A 931 27.68 -30.71 -10.34
N GLY A 932 27.12 -30.10 -9.28
CA GLY A 932 26.17 -30.77 -8.43
C GLY A 932 24.90 -31.04 -9.26
N SER A 933 24.35 -32.26 -9.10
CA SER A 933 23.03 -32.56 -9.64
C SER A 933 22.03 -31.52 -9.14
N THR A 934 21.52 -30.73 -10.06
CA THR A 934 20.45 -29.79 -9.80
C THR A 934 19.28 -30.54 -9.19
N LYS A 935 18.93 -30.23 -7.94
CA LYS A 935 17.59 -30.53 -7.45
C LYS A 935 16.65 -29.69 -8.33
N ILE A 936 15.91 -30.38 -9.22
CA ILE A 936 14.81 -29.86 -10.01
C ILE A 936 13.70 -29.40 -9.07
#